data_08d11f9728d79f6914982a96c947fad5
#
_entry.id   08d11f9728d79f6914982a96c947fad5
#
_cell.length_a   1.000
_cell.length_b   1.000
_cell.length_c   1.000
_cell.angle_alpha   90.00
_cell.angle_beta   90.00
_cell.angle_gamma   90.00
#
_symmetry.space_group_name_H-M   'P 1'
#
loop_
_entity.id
_entity.type
_entity.pdbx_description
1 polymer ?
#
loop_
_entity_poly.entity_id
_entity_poly.type
_entity_poly.pdbx_seq_one_letter_code
_entity_poly.pdbx_strand_id
1 'polypeptide(L)'
;MEKSCEGPEEDRVSLRSNGKMSPNGSVRETQGLLKTIRRSFKKGPERSPASPRSKGLKVTDKENAAGEESESASFLSPPSPSSSTGSPASSPLKTIGGFFHKKEEDQPDVASHKQKPLARSKTDPNMSRFGDSFMKKGTTFRRSLRFGSKKEIEKTSKPEIHLTTTEGFEEKMEVEVEEVKEELEEMEELYKLPDIPHTPLSVMQINKLIEMEVLEEAHLNLLALRLEFQKEQEKFDQDCPTELSKKEKDLNLLYVELRTKIRTIVRDSNSLPARNVPLLVFVARIIQEEEKRAAEPGGLPDSWMEAWREAVCEGVQVKVNSVHLEHREENLSWLAVHLGLLGKTIVEDLENVTRELRWSYPPSFRVFSSYVRSYHRVVRQHLKKLEPQVTELKDLYALLDWILNKYSSEKIMRSLSLQPDMTEENADLQLEETFVQLLKDKYCCKVKEDMRTTLDRIIGLENETFWIDRKEPEKEDMFLISPFPMDIWTKVKGTVQNSRKLEAEVELKVIASCVEELKNFPKRFETEFRSHCSALQPHPLWTQYQITYINSFAALQQHMNGYRDSCPKELEGFRREVMWLIVRLMQCLEDQFKEEVKSYLRRMMSRKWLTNDEDFNHLCSRTRLLSQHCNLMRPPQAQEFASQLHYHVAKEYLGQLMRSNYSCRNRKHEKAAAKIRQQWSALRDLFEEMKSSHEWLHHAGDDLSNIIGQRNKTDIKNNLQRLVQHYPDFSRKHLVALLYFRGLQRGREYQLILQRLTALKKETGSAGSDRSRVLFGDMQVTINTDCLSSLPSSCLGFLRRDS
;
A
#
# COMPACT_ATOMS: atom_id res chain seq x y z
N MET A 1 -42.03 36.99 -2.15
CA MET A 1 -41.16 38.02 -2.70
C MET A 1 -40.04 37.28 -3.34
N GLU A 2 -40.17 36.87 -4.62
CA GLU A 2 -39.90 37.61 -5.87
C GLU A 2 -38.48 38.21 -5.86
N LYS A 3 -37.60 37.96 -6.77
CA LYS A 3 -37.54 37.94 -8.27
C LYS A 3 -36.28 37.15 -8.69
N SER A 4 -36.26 36.21 -9.62
CA SER A 4 -36.29 36.37 -11.10
C SER A 4 -35.11 37.18 -11.69
N CYS A 5 -34.38 36.56 -12.62
CA CYS A 5 -34.05 36.91 -13.99
C CYS A 5 -32.92 36.03 -14.47
N GLU A 6 -33.08 35.13 -15.38
CA GLU A 6 -33.18 35.17 -16.87
C GLU A 6 -31.83 34.99 -17.56
N GLY A 7 -31.81 33.99 -18.49
CA GLY A 7 -30.72 33.67 -19.41
C GLY A 7 -30.70 34.52 -20.69
N PRO A 8 -30.07 34.14 -21.75
CA PRO A 8 -30.66 33.52 -22.97
C PRO A 8 -29.80 32.43 -23.61
N GLU A 9 -30.34 31.36 -24.20
CA GLU A 9 -30.88 31.05 -25.57
C GLU A 9 -30.11 31.74 -26.70
N GLU A 10 -29.76 31.14 -27.75
CA GLU A 10 -30.15 30.26 -28.83
C GLU A 10 -28.95 30.06 -29.78
N ASP A 11 -28.75 29.03 -30.57
CA ASP A 11 -29.42 28.82 -31.85
C ASP A 11 -29.17 27.42 -32.48
N ARG A 12 -30.25 26.87 -32.97
CA ARG A 12 -30.35 25.71 -33.85
C ARG A 12 -30.18 26.15 -35.31
N VAL A 13 -29.47 25.37 -36.13
CA VAL A 13 -29.84 25.23 -37.55
C VAL A 13 -29.71 23.79 -37.98
N SER A 14 -30.83 23.24 -38.39
CA SER A 14 -31.08 21.99 -39.09
C SER A 14 -31.06 22.23 -40.60
N LEU A 15 -30.49 21.35 -41.39
CA LEU A 15 -30.90 21.12 -42.75
C LEU A 15 -30.67 19.65 -43.19
N ARG A 16 -31.79 19.04 -43.60
CA ARG A 16 -31.93 17.80 -44.35
C ARG A 16 -31.51 18.00 -45.80
N SER A 17 -30.93 16.97 -46.45
CA SER A 17 -31.55 16.40 -47.62
C SER A 17 -30.90 15.13 -48.13
N ASN A 18 -31.71 14.28 -48.67
CA ASN A 18 -31.61 12.97 -49.27
C ASN A 18 -30.64 12.83 -50.49
N GLY A 19 -30.14 11.61 -50.70
CA GLY A 19 -29.61 11.17 -52.00
C GLY A 19 -29.02 9.78 -51.96
N LYS A 20 -29.78 8.79 -52.48
CA LYS A 20 -29.37 7.42 -52.81
C LYS A 20 -28.25 7.37 -53.85
N MET A 21 -27.30 6.44 -53.74
CA MET A 21 -27.01 5.34 -54.69
C MET A 21 -25.68 4.65 -54.38
N SER A 22 -25.72 3.34 -54.36
CA SER A 22 -24.57 2.41 -54.43
C SER A 22 -24.22 2.19 -55.94
N PRO A 23 -23.22 1.35 -56.32
CA PRO A 23 -22.07 0.75 -55.62
C PRO A 23 -20.77 0.77 -56.49
N ASN A 24 -19.74 0.11 -55.90
CA ASN A 24 -18.50 -0.38 -56.52
C ASN A 24 -17.24 0.48 -56.45
N GLY A 25 -16.25 -0.17 -55.85
CA GLY A 25 -14.89 0.17 -56.18
C GLY A 25 -13.87 0.02 -55.03
N SER A 26 -13.30 -1.18 -54.95
CA SER A 26 -11.88 -1.38 -54.64
C SER A 26 -11.43 -1.35 -53.19
N VAL A 27 -11.48 -2.50 -52.56
CA VAL A 27 -10.56 -2.99 -51.51
C VAL A 27 -9.14 -3.08 -52.12
N ARG A 28 -8.30 -2.09 -51.90
CA ARG A 28 -6.84 -2.20 -52.08
C ARG A 28 -6.16 -0.97 -51.50
N GLU A 29 -5.86 -0.98 -50.15
CA GLU A 29 -4.83 -0.09 -49.61
C GLU A 29 -4.46 -0.34 -48.12
N THR A 30 -4.80 -1.48 -47.56
CA THR A 30 -4.36 -1.79 -46.18
C THR A 30 -3.38 -2.97 -46.06
N GLN A 31 -2.81 -3.43 -47.17
CA GLN A 31 -1.76 -4.47 -47.12
C GLN A 31 -0.31 -3.95 -47.31
N GLY A 32 -0.10 -2.65 -47.44
CA GLY A 32 1.21 -2.05 -47.69
C GLY A 32 2.04 -1.78 -46.39
N LEU A 33 1.40 -1.59 -45.28
CA LEU A 33 2.07 -1.19 -44.02
C LEU A 33 2.62 -2.37 -43.19
N LEU A 34 2.11 -3.56 -43.35
CA LEU A 34 2.59 -4.74 -42.63
C LEU A 34 3.78 -5.46 -43.31
N LYS A 35 4.11 -5.11 -44.57
CA LYS A 35 5.32 -5.65 -45.26
C LYS A 35 6.59 -4.86 -45.00
N THR A 36 6.53 -3.64 -44.51
CA THR A 36 7.71 -2.79 -44.27
C THR A 36 8.34 -3.06 -42.92
N ILE A 37 7.58 -3.53 -41.96
CA ILE A 37 8.09 -3.83 -40.61
C ILE A 37 8.80 -5.20 -40.53
N ARG A 38 8.55 -6.10 -41.49
CA ARG A 38 9.19 -7.43 -41.51
C ARG A 38 10.54 -7.49 -42.22
N ARG A 39 11.02 -6.37 -42.82
CA ARG A 39 12.29 -6.31 -43.55
C ARG A 39 13.43 -5.62 -42.81
N SER A 40 13.20 -5.10 -41.62
CA SER A 40 14.26 -4.37 -40.88
C SER A 40 15.04 -5.21 -39.87
N PHE A 41 14.74 -6.50 -39.71
CA PHE A 41 15.47 -7.37 -38.77
C PHE A 41 16.23 -8.52 -39.40
N LYS A 42 16.84 -8.29 -40.57
CA LYS A 42 17.84 -9.24 -41.12
C LYS A 42 18.93 -8.48 -41.89
N LYS A 43 19.93 -8.05 -41.15
CA LYS A 43 21.31 -7.87 -41.68
C LYS A 43 22.25 -7.60 -40.50
N GLY A 44 22.98 -8.61 -40.07
CA GLY A 44 24.24 -8.51 -39.36
C GLY A 44 25.38 -8.93 -40.34
N PRO A 45 26.59 -8.41 -40.20
CA PRO A 45 27.57 -8.43 -41.28
C PRO A 45 28.43 -9.67 -41.29
N GLU A 46 28.62 -10.16 -42.54
CA GLU A 46 29.67 -11.10 -42.96
C GLU A 46 31.07 -10.54 -42.77
N ARG A 47 32.00 -11.42 -42.47
CA ARG A 47 33.35 -11.45 -43.05
C ARG A 47 34.00 -12.85 -42.94
N SER A 48 34.09 -13.47 -44.07
CA SER A 48 35.02 -14.58 -44.37
C SER A 48 36.40 -14.00 -44.72
N PRO A 49 37.54 -14.74 -44.98
CA PRO A 49 37.61 -16.07 -45.54
C PRO A 49 38.80 -16.96 -45.07
N ALA A 50 38.82 -18.23 -45.35
CA ALA A 50 39.76 -19.00 -46.21
C ALA A 50 39.87 -20.45 -45.79
N SER A 51 39.62 -21.29 -46.75
CA SER A 51 39.84 -22.75 -46.84
C SER A 51 41.33 -23.11 -47.05
N PRO A 52 41.82 -24.38 -47.19
CA PRO A 52 41.16 -25.50 -47.83
C PRO A 52 41.49 -26.96 -47.41
N ARG A 53 40.70 -27.93 -47.93
CA ARG A 53 41.01 -29.31 -48.33
C ARG A 53 41.43 -30.36 -47.30
N SER A 54 40.91 -31.61 -47.27
CA SER A 54 40.60 -32.56 -48.36
C SER A 54 39.98 -33.86 -47.86
N LYS A 55 39.03 -34.41 -48.65
CA LYS A 55 38.77 -35.83 -49.00
C LYS A 55 38.73 -36.87 -47.87
N GLY A 56 37.84 -37.78 -47.84
CA GLY A 56 37.00 -38.43 -48.78
C GLY A 56 36.32 -39.66 -48.16
N LEU A 57 35.29 -40.04 -48.91
CA LEU A 57 34.71 -41.34 -49.20
C LEU A 57 34.15 -42.28 -48.13
N LYS A 58 32.79 -42.42 -48.19
CA LYS A 58 31.99 -43.60 -48.59
C LYS A 58 32.05 -44.80 -47.67
N VAL A 59 30.98 -45.35 -47.25
CA VAL A 59 29.89 -46.14 -47.84
C VAL A 59 29.40 -47.19 -46.84
N THR A 60 28.11 -47.32 -46.75
CA THR A 60 27.18 -48.45 -46.63
C THR A 60 27.13 -49.34 -45.38
N ASP A 61 25.96 -49.38 -44.92
CA ASP A 61 25.03 -50.53 -44.80
C ASP A 61 25.07 -51.47 -43.59
N LYS A 62 23.88 -51.56 -43.09
CA LYS A 62 23.09 -52.76 -42.72
C LYS A 62 23.26 -53.39 -41.36
N GLU A 63 22.12 -53.38 -40.75
CA GLU A 63 21.31 -54.49 -40.20
C GLU A 63 21.81 -55.30 -38.99
N ASN A 64 20.88 -55.31 -38.06
CA ASN A 64 20.30 -56.44 -37.38
C ASN A 64 20.88 -56.89 -36.02
N ALA A 65 19.94 -56.85 -35.15
CA ALA A 65 19.40 -57.91 -34.28
C ALA A 65 20.11 -58.30 -32.97
N ALA A 66 19.26 -58.16 -31.96
CA ALA A 66 18.99 -59.17 -30.94
C ALA A 66 20.03 -59.51 -29.88
N GLY A 67 19.52 -59.52 -28.62
CA GLY A 67 20.00 -60.50 -27.64
C GLY A 67 20.36 -59.82 -26.32
N GLU A 68 19.45 -59.73 -25.41
CA GLU A 68 19.32 -60.49 -24.16
C GLU A 68 20.50 -60.45 -23.18
N GLU A 69 20.10 -60.07 -22.00
CA GLU A 69 20.33 -60.66 -20.67
C GLU A 69 21.59 -60.27 -19.87
N SER A 70 21.26 -59.90 -18.70
CA SER A 70 21.68 -60.32 -17.36
C SER A 70 22.83 -59.65 -16.64
N GLU A 71 22.41 -59.22 -15.50
CA GLU A 71 22.99 -59.46 -14.14
C GLU A 71 24.31 -58.82 -13.69
N SER A 72 24.09 -58.19 -12.59
CA SER A 72 24.87 -58.29 -11.32
C SER A 72 26.03 -57.37 -11.03
N ALA A 73 25.73 -56.64 -9.97
CA ALA A 73 26.55 -56.55 -8.74
C ALA A 73 27.78 -55.61 -8.67
N SER A 74 27.58 -54.70 -7.75
CA SER A 74 28.44 -54.43 -6.59
C SER A 74 29.62 -53.44 -6.67
N PHE A 75 29.51 -52.56 -5.71
CA PHE A 75 30.53 -52.01 -4.80
C PHE A 75 31.47 -50.86 -5.19
N LEU A 76 31.41 -49.88 -4.32
CA LEU A 76 32.47 -49.06 -3.73
C LEU A 76 32.61 -47.62 -4.20
N SER A 77 32.29 -46.74 -3.22
CA SER A 77 32.68 -45.33 -3.08
C SER A 77 34.14 -45.20 -2.65
N PRO A 78 34.69 -43.97 -2.39
CA PRO A 78 34.87 -42.73 -3.10
C PRO A 78 36.38 -42.37 -3.29
N PRO A 79 36.85 -41.21 -3.67
CA PRO A 79 36.83 -39.96 -2.94
C PRO A 79 36.79 -38.65 -3.79
N SER A 80 36.44 -37.57 -3.11
CA SER A 80 36.58 -36.17 -3.51
C SER A 80 38.04 -35.69 -3.56
N PRO A 81 38.50 -34.50 -4.04
CA PRO A 81 37.79 -33.23 -4.04
C PRO A 81 38.13 -32.25 -5.21
N SER A 82 37.50 -31.13 -5.19
CA SER A 82 37.94 -29.77 -5.45
C SER A 82 37.20 -28.97 -6.51
N SER A 83 36.61 -27.88 -5.98
CA SER A 83 36.56 -26.47 -6.46
C SER A 83 35.96 -26.15 -7.82
N SER A 84 34.89 -25.46 -7.86
CA SER A 84 34.78 -24.01 -8.13
C SER A 84 33.40 -23.63 -8.70
N THR A 85 32.88 -22.60 -8.13
CA THR A 85 32.05 -21.53 -8.74
C THR A 85 30.79 -21.90 -9.51
N GLY A 86 29.69 -21.47 -8.95
CA GLY A 86 28.43 -21.35 -9.66
C GLY A 86 27.30 -20.92 -8.74
N SER A 87 26.96 -19.67 -8.77
CA SER A 87 25.92 -18.99 -8.00
C SER A 87 24.49 -19.44 -8.32
N PRO A 88 23.52 -18.83 -7.67
CA PRO A 88 22.64 -19.45 -6.72
C PRO A 88 21.19 -19.47 -7.19
N ALA A 89 20.48 -20.43 -6.75
CA ALA A 89 19.04 -20.47 -6.83
C ALA A 89 18.43 -19.60 -5.73
N SER A 90 17.56 -18.76 -6.18
CA SER A 90 16.67 -17.86 -5.49
C SER A 90 15.88 -18.53 -4.37
N SER A 91 15.95 -17.92 -3.22
CA SER A 91 14.96 -18.12 -2.15
C SER A 91 13.95 -16.99 -2.15
N PRO A 92 12.68 -17.29 -1.82
CA PRO A 92 11.63 -16.31 -1.90
C PRO A 92 11.52 -15.44 -0.65
N LEU A 93 11.20 -14.20 -0.87
CA LEU A 93 10.49 -13.27 0.04
C LEU A 93 10.64 -13.50 1.56
N LYS A 94 11.81 -13.33 2.08
CA LYS A 94 12.01 -12.95 3.47
C LYS A 94 13.00 -11.81 3.48
N THR A 95 12.53 -10.60 3.52
CA THR A 95 13.24 -9.47 4.11
C THR A 95 12.70 -8.13 3.57
N ILE A 96 11.57 -7.70 4.01
CA ILE A 96 11.26 -6.28 4.19
C ILE A 96 10.46 -6.15 5.51
N GLY A 97 11.06 -6.57 6.59
CA GLY A 97 10.48 -6.46 7.92
C GLY A 97 11.48 -6.46 9.07
N GLY A 98 12.77 -6.42 8.77
CA GLY A 98 13.83 -6.70 9.73
C GLY A 98 14.69 -5.52 10.17
N PHE A 99 14.24 -4.28 10.19
CA PHE A 99 15.09 -3.17 10.62
C PHE A 99 14.70 -2.47 11.92
N PHE A 100 13.71 -2.89 12.65
CA PHE A 100 13.43 -2.31 13.98
C PHE A 100 12.82 -3.34 14.92
N HIS A 101 13.62 -4.21 15.53
CA HIS A 101 13.24 -4.83 16.79
C HIS A 101 14.38 -4.73 17.79
N LYS A 102 14.23 -3.81 18.70
CA LYS A 102 14.87 -3.84 20.00
C LYS A 102 13.94 -4.59 20.94
N LYS A 103 14.52 -5.64 21.49
CA LYS A 103 13.96 -6.56 22.46
C LYS A 103 13.54 -5.81 23.73
N GLU A 104 12.32 -6.00 24.16
CA GLU A 104 11.93 -5.90 25.56
C GLU A 104 11.55 -7.29 26.03
N GLU A 105 12.22 -7.68 27.10
CA GLU A 105 11.98 -8.91 27.84
C GLU A 105 10.87 -8.66 28.84
N ASP A 106 9.94 -9.60 28.92
CA ASP A 106 9.21 -9.89 30.15
C ASP A 106 9.10 -11.39 30.33
N GLN A 107 9.61 -11.82 31.47
CA GLN A 107 9.46 -13.16 32.01
C GLN A 107 8.11 -13.29 32.75
N PRO A 108 7.60 -14.54 32.97
CA PRO A 108 7.89 -15.15 34.26
C PRO A 108 8.12 -16.69 34.29
N ASP A 109 9.01 -17.04 35.20
CA ASP A 109 9.13 -18.23 36.08
C ASP A 109 8.38 -19.54 35.77
N VAL A 110 9.10 -20.68 35.86
CA VAL A 110 9.22 -21.57 37.03
C VAL A 110 10.05 -22.86 36.70
N ALA A 111 11.13 -23.02 37.44
CA ALA A 111 11.77 -24.23 38.01
C ALA A 111 11.89 -25.53 37.18
N SER A 112 12.98 -26.21 37.02
CA SER A 112 13.90 -26.77 38.04
C SER A 112 14.84 -27.84 37.40
N HIS A 113 16.06 -27.88 37.91
CA HIS A 113 17.00 -29.01 38.08
C HIS A 113 18.04 -29.40 37.01
N LYS A 114 19.29 -29.00 37.37
CA LYS A 114 20.55 -29.83 37.47
C LYS A 114 21.12 -30.45 36.17
N GLN A 115 22.36 -30.25 35.81
CA GLN A 115 23.68 -30.43 36.39
C GLN A 115 24.77 -30.04 35.39
N LYS A 116 25.87 -29.53 35.90
CA LYS A 116 27.20 -29.27 35.34
C LYS A 116 27.95 -30.58 35.11
N PRO A 117 29.21 -30.65 34.57
CA PRO A 117 30.23 -29.64 34.26
C PRO A 117 31.23 -29.93 33.12
N LEU A 118 32.19 -28.97 32.90
CA LEU A 118 33.61 -29.11 32.45
C LEU A 118 33.85 -29.22 30.93
N ALA A 119 34.81 -28.63 30.29
CA ALA A 119 36.01 -27.84 30.59
C ALA A 119 36.71 -27.40 29.30
N ARG A 120 37.40 -26.24 29.37
CA ARG A 120 38.73 -25.91 28.75
C ARG A 120 38.95 -26.19 27.27
N SER A 121 39.50 -25.28 26.43
CA SER A 121 40.80 -24.64 26.53
C SER A 121 41.04 -23.66 25.38
N LYS A 122 41.59 -22.48 25.67
CA LYS A 122 42.78 -21.80 25.15
C LYS A 122 43.03 -21.85 23.62
N THR A 123 43.22 -20.69 22.95
CA THR A 123 44.53 -20.02 22.83
C THR A 123 44.39 -18.71 22.03
N ASP A 124 44.93 -17.63 22.58
CA ASP A 124 45.46 -16.46 21.87
C ASP A 124 46.78 -16.86 21.11
N PRO A 125 47.41 -16.03 20.29
CA PRO A 125 47.82 -14.68 20.60
C PRO A 125 48.09 -13.70 19.39
N ASN A 126 48.27 -12.44 19.77
CA ASN A 126 49.33 -11.50 19.33
C ASN A 126 49.08 -10.57 18.15
N MET A 127 49.34 -9.39 18.26
CA MET A 127 50.36 -8.32 18.49
C MET A 127 49.96 -7.14 17.65
N SER A 128 50.19 -5.90 17.92
CA SER A 128 51.16 -5.07 18.67
C SER A 128 50.73 -3.62 18.60
N ARG A 129 50.69 -2.93 19.73
CA ARG A 129 51.66 -1.97 20.25
C ARG A 129 52.06 -0.82 19.31
N PHE A 130 51.75 0.38 19.77
CA PHE A 130 52.63 1.59 19.99
C PHE A 130 51.70 2.65 20.50
N GLY A 131 51.84 3.29 21.57
CA GLY A 131 53.01 3.67 22.36
C GLY A 131 52.66 5.03 22.99
N ASP A 132 52.52 4.99 24.21
CA ASP A 132 52.73 5.87 25.32
C ASP A 132 53.25 7.30 25.11
N SER A 133 52.73 8.14 26.01
CA SER A 133 53.44 9.10 26.78
C SER A 133 53.32 10.57 26.38
N PHE A 134 52.62 11.38 27.13
CA PHE A 134 53.27 12.32 28.04
C PHE A 134 52.26 12.92 29.07
N MET A 135 52.75 12.87 30.24
CA MET A 135 52.14 13.31 31.52
C MET A 135 52.20 14.82 31.75
N LYS A 136 51.20 15.29 32.46
CA LYS A 136 51.21 16.11 33.69
C LYS A 136 51.46 17.60 33.61
N LYS A 137 50.56 18.33 34.12
CA LYS A 137 50.43 19.20 35.35
C LYS A 137 49.56 20.41 34.98
N GLY A 138 48.67 20.83 35.72
CA GLY A 138 48.32 20.83 37.10
C GLY A 138 47.13 21.70 37.39
N THR A 139 46.56 21.32 38.40
CA THR A 139 46.02 21.98 39.61
C THR A 139 44.68 22.70 39.46
N THR A 140 43.69 22.00 39.90
CA THR A 140 42.87 22.19 41.11
C THR A 140 42.03 23.45 41.21
N PHE A 141 40.76 23.30 41.10
CA PHE A 141 39.86 23.67 42.20
C PHE A 141 38.62 22.74 42.14
N ARG A 142 38.68 21.76 43.05
CA ARG A 142 37.48 21.02 43.45
C ARG A 142 37.00 21.66 44.74
N ARG A 143 35.74 22.04 44.81
CA ARG A 143 35.04 22.12 46.08
C ARG A 143 33.82 21.17 46.02
N SER A 144 33.99 20.18 46.77
CA SER A 144 33.06 19.08 47.06
C SER A 144 31.93 19.58 47.93
N LEU A 145 30.72 19.14 47.66
CA LEU A 145 29.77 18.89 48.72
C LEU A 145 29.13 17.51 48.51
N ARG A 146 29.59 16.62 49.39
CA ARG A 146 28.95 15.34 49.68
C ARG A 146 27.71 15.62 50.53
N PHE A 147 26.61 14.95 50.21
CA PHE A 147 25.70 14.44 51.24
C PHE A 147 25.28 13.01 50.90
N GLY A 148 25.42 12.25 51.73
CA GLY A 148 25.47 11.02 52.34
C GLY A 148 24.15 10.31 52.40
N SER A 149 24.27 9.02 52.19
CA SER A 149 23.36 7.92 52.14
C SER A 149 22.77 7.52 53.51
N LYS A 150 21.59 6.85 53.42
CA LYS A 150 20.94 5.89 54.35
C LYS A 150 19.78 6.43 55.18
N LYS A 151 18.62 5.84 55.24
CA LYS A 151 18.17 4.45 55.42
C LYS A 151 16.64 4.38 55.29
N GLU A 152 16.17 3.21 54.94
CA GLU A 152 14.81 2.69 54.99
C GLU A 152 14.02 2.94 56.26
N ILE A 153 12.69 3.06 56.22
CA ILE A 153 11.71 2.15 56.80
C ILE A 153 10.27 2.74 56.73
N GLU A 154 9.40 1.98 56.15
CA GLU A 154 7.97 1.68 56.38
C GLU A 154 6.96 2.70 56.96
N LYS A 155 5.88 2.80 56.15
CA LYS A 155 4.43 2.71 56.46
C LYS A 155 3.69 3.76 57.25
N THR A 156 2.62 4.15 56.63
CA THR A 156 1.24 4.40 57.06
C THR A 156 0.81 5.77 57.49
N SER A 157 -0.32 6.13 56.83
CA SER A 157 -1.46 6.94 57.27
C SER A 157 -1.34 8.48 57.34
N LYS A 158 -2.25 9.06 56.54
CA LYS A 158 -2.80 10.44 56.74
C LYS A 158 -3.35 10.58 58.14
N PRO A 159 -3.43 11.77 58.79
CA PRO A 159 -4.17 12.91 58.23
C PRO A 159 -3.68 14.34 58.65
N GLU A 160 -4.34 15.33 57.98
CA GLU A 160 -4.73 16.68 58.44
C GLU A 160 -3.70 17.77 58.82
N ILE A 161 -3.86 18.80 58.12
CA ILE A 161 -3.75 20.24 58.21
C ILE A 161 -3.36 20.79 59.61
N HIS A 162 -2.25 21.54 59.67
CA HIS A 162 -2.18 22.78 60.43
C HIS A 162 -1.18 23.76 59.81
N LEU A 163 -1.69 24.96 59.51
CA LEU A 163 -0.98 26.17 59.20
C LEU A 163 0.01 26.52 60.31
N THR A 164 1.31 26.76 60.00
CA THR A 164 2.09 27.81 60.67
C THR A 164 3.31 28.23 59.85
N THR A 165 3.33 29.49 59.53
CA THR A 165 4.43 30.47 59.41
C THR A 165 5.45 30.29 58.31
N THR A 166 5.26 31.07 57.26
CA THR A 166 6.16 31.69 56.32
C THR A 166 7.20 32.54 57.02
N GLU A 167 8.41 32.06 57.27
CA GLU A 167 9.58 32.89 57.59
C GLU A 167 10.90 32.30 57.07
N GLY A 168 10.93 31.12 56.47
CA GLY A 168 12.15 30.48 55.97
C GLY A 168 12.29 30.43 54.42
N PHE A 169 11.33 30.94 53.68
CA PHE A 169 11.36 30.95 52.19
C PHE A 169 11.80 32.30 51.62
N GLU A 170 11.66 33.39 52.35
CA GLU A 170 12.07 34.72 51.89
C GLU A 170 13.60 34.91 51.97
N GLU A 171 14.25 34.40 53.03
CA GLU A 171 15.71 34.53 53.22
C GLU A 171 16.51 33.69 52.20
N LYS A 172 15.96 32.60 51.67
CA LYS A 172 16.61 31.79 50.63
C LYS A 172 16.42 32.34 49.20
N MET A 173 15.32 33.04 48.98
CA MET A 173 15.06 33.75 47.73
C MET A 173 15.80 35.06 47.62
N GLU A 174 16.04 35.76 48.71
CA GLU A 174 16.83 36.99 48.78
C GLU A 174 18.31 36.71 48.50
N VAL A 175 18.89 35.61 49.02
CA VAL A 175 20.27 35.21 48.74
C VAL A 175 20.48 34.76 47.31
N GLU A 176 19.55 34.03 46.71
CA GLU A 176 19.63 33.63 45.29
C GLU A 176 19.43 34.85 44.34
N VAL A 177 18.66 35.86 44.76
CA VAL A 177 18.43 37.09 43.98
C VAL A 177 19.65 38.03 44.12
N GLU A 178 20.35 38.02 45.27
CA GLU A 178 21.54 38.82 45.46
C GLU A 178 22.76 38.21 44.75
N GLU A 179 22.94 36.88 44.71
CA GLU A 179 23.97 36.21 43.91
C GLU A 179 23.77 36.43 42.40
N VAL A 180 22.52 36.37 41.91
CA VAL A 180 22.20 36.63 40.50
C VAL A 180 22.42 38.11 40.15
N LYS A 181 22.27 39.01 41.13
CA LYS A 181 22.45 40.44 40.90
C LYS A 181 23.94 40.81 40.89
N GLU A 182 24.75 40.21 41.75
CA GLU A 182 26.19 40.35 41.71
C GLU A 182 26.81 39.79 40.44
N GLU A 183 26.35 38.59 39.95
CA GLU A 183 26.78 38.03 38.69
C GLU A 183 26.36 38.90 37.48
N LEU A 184 25.19 39.57 37.53
CA LEU A 184 24.75 40.50 36.50
C LEU A 184 25.57 41.81 36.51
N GLU A 185 25.94 42.34 37.71
CA GLU A 185 26.73 43.52 37.83
C GLU A 185 28.20 43.28 37.42
N GLU A 186 28.80 42.13 37.75
CA GLU A 186 30.11 41.70 37.25
C GLU A 186 30.12 41.53 35.70
N MET A 187 29.04 41.01 35.15
CA MET A 187 28.91 40.90 33.70
C MET A 187 28.73 42.27 33.02
N GLU A 188 28.00 43.20 33.62
CA GLU A 188 27.87 44.56 33.08
C GLU A 188 29.18 45.32 33.08
N GLU A 189 30.03 45.12 34.08
CA GLU A 189 31.37 45.71 34.11
C GLU A 189 32.28 45.18 33.01
N LEU A 190 32.19 43.90 32.69
CA LEU A 190 32.97 43.26 31.63
C LEU A 190 32.70 43.87 30.23
N TYR A 191 31.52 44.43 30.02
CA TYR A 191 31.12 45.04 28.75
C TYR A 191 31.19 46.57 28.71
N LYS A 192 31.75 47.25 29.73
CA LYS A 192 31.99 48.67 29.67
C LYS A 192 33.08 49.01 28.68
N LEU A 193 32.85 50.08 27.89
CA LEU A 193 33.82 50.56 26.95
C LEU A 193 34.99 51.21 27.68
N PRO A 194 36.25 50.83 27.39
CA PRO A 194 37.45 51.53 27.91
C PRO A 194 37.52 52.98 27.39
N ASP A 195 38.40 53.77 28.00
CA ASP A 195 38.61 55.18 27.61
C ASP A 195 39.09 55.28 26.18
N ILE A 196 38.42 56.13 25.38
CA ILE A 196 38.76 56.40 23.97
C ILE A 196 40.01 57.19 23.87
N PRO A 197 41.05 56.80 23.05
CA PRO A 197 42.29 57.55 22.88
C PRO A 197 42.03 58.96 22.40
N HIS A 198 42.79 59.92 22.93
CA HIS A 198 42.67 61.34 22.52
C HIS A 198 43.20 61.59 21.10
N THR A 199 44.11 60.75 20.62
CA THR A 199 44.71 60.83 19.27
C THR A 199 44.59 59.46 18.62
N PRO A 200 43.83 59.34 17.49
CA PRO A 200 43.71 58.07 16.83
C PRO A 200 45.00 57.64 16.09
N LEU A 201 45.17 56.32 15.93
CA LEU A 201 46.18 55.77 15.05
C LEU A 201 45.84 56.07 13.56
N SER A 202 46.82 55.94 12.72
CA SER A 202 46.59 56.09 11.26
C SER A 202 45.66 54.96 10.72
N VAL A 203 44.96 55.27 9.63
CA VAL A 203 44.08 54.31 8.94
C VAL A 203 44.76 52.98 8.67
N MET A 204 46.02 53.00 8.22
CA MET A 204 46.80 51.76 7.97
C MET A 204 47.13 50.98 9.23
N GLN A 205 47.37 51.64 10.35
CA GLN A 205 47.65 50.98 11.65
C GLN A 205 46.36 50.36 12.21
N ILE A 206 45.26 51.07 12.11
CA ILE A 206 43.94 50.52 12.54
C ILE A 206 43.56 49.30 11.71
N ASN A 207 43.75 49.37 10.40
CA ASN A 207 43.50 48.20 9.54
C ASN A 207 44.37 47.02 9.90
N LYS A 208 45.66 47.23 10.22
CA LYS A 208 46.55 46.19 10.66
C LYS A 208 46.14 45.57 12.00
N LEU A 209 45.61 46.34 12.94
CA LEU A 209 45.06 45.81 14.18
C LEU A 209 43.83 44.91 13.93
N ILE A 210 42.95 45.31 12.97
CA ILE A 210 41.80 44.52 12.54
C ILE A 210 42.27 43.17 11.96
N GLU A 211 43.30 43.21 11.08
CA GLU A 211 43.86 41.99 10.47
C GLU A 211 44.43 41.04 11.50
N MET A 212 45.13 41.60 12.52
CA MET A 212 45.78 40.87 13.62
C MET A 212 44.80 40.42 14.74
N GLU A 213 43.48 40.69 14.59
CA GLU A 213 42.46 40.39 15.60
C GLU A 213 42.61 41.10 16.95
N VAL A 214 43.32 42.21 16.97
CA VAL A 214 43.41 43.11 18.15
C VAL A 214 42.23 44.10 18.05
N LEU A 215 41.01 43.55 18.21
CA LEU A 215 39.76 44.23 17.87
C LEU A 215 39.39 45.37 18.85
N GLU A 216 39.70 45.22 20.13
CA GLU A 216 39.41 46.24 21.15
C GLU A 216 40.16 47.52 20.84
N GLU A 217 41.46 47.46 20.67
CA GLU A 217 42.32 48.60 20.36
C GLU A 217 41.97 49.19 18.99
N ALA A 218 41.69 48.31 18.00
CA ALA A 218 41.24 48.75 16.69
C ALA A 218 39.94 49.59 16.78
N HIS A 219 38.95 49.13 17.52
CA HIS A 219 37.66 49.77 17.70
C HIS A 219 37.79 51.10 18.49
N LEU A 220 38.56 51.16 19.56
CA LEU A 220 38.79 52.39 20.34
C LEU A 220 39.41 53.47 19.45
N ASN A 221 40.43 53.13 18.65
CA ASN A 221 41.06 54.05 17.68
C ASN A 221 40.13 54.43 16.55
N LEU A 222 39.24 53.52 16.12
CA LEU A 222 38.19 53.81 15.13
C LEU A 222 37.15 54.80 15.66
N LEU A 223 36.72 54.65 16.92
CA LEU A 223 35.87 55.61 17.63
C LEU A 223 36.55 56.98 17.79
N ALA A 224 37.85 57.01 18.14
CA ALA A 224 38.62 58.24 18.21
C ALA A 224 38.66 58.95 16.83
N LEU A 225 38.92 58.23 15.73
CA LEU A 225 38.94 58.75 14.38
C LEU A 225 37.52 59.26 13.97
N ARG A 226 36.46 58.59 14.37
CA ARG A 226 35.07 59.02 14.16
C ARG A 226 34.73 60.30 14.89
N LEU A 227 35.16 60.42 16.16
CA LEU A 227 34.99 61.65 16.93
C LEU A 227 35.78 62.83 16.31
N GLU A 228 36.99 62.59 15.80
CA GLU A 228 37.74 63.61 15.05
C GLU A 228 36.99 64.04 13.79
N PHE A 229 36.46 63.07 13.01
CA PHE A 229 35.64 63.34 11.83
C PHE A 229 34.40 64.18 12.16
N GLN A 230 33.68 63.84 13.23
CA GLN A 230 32.46 64.58 13.68
C GLN A 230 32.83 66.03 14.10
N LYS A 231 33.91 66.24 14.84
CA LYS A 231 34.42 67.58 15.20
C LYS A 231 34.83 68.43 14.00
N GLU A 232 35.43 67.79 12.99
CA GLU A 232 35.76 68.44 11.73
C GLU A 232 34.48 68.78 10.95
N GLN A 233 33.52 67.86 10.86
CA GLN A 233 32.25 68.08 10.20
C GLN A 233 31.47 69.27 10.79
N GLU A 234 31.48 69.41 12.15
CA GLU A 234 30.86 70.55 12.86
C GLU A 234 31.59 71.89 12.62
N LYS A 235 32.90 71.86 12.38
CA LYS A 235 33.70 73.05 12.17
C LYS A 235 33.70 73.56 10.72
N PHE A 236 33.50 72.66 9.77
CA PHE A 236 33.56 72.98 8.31
C PHE A 236 32.14 73.03 7.69
N ASP A 237 31.42 74.12 7.96
CA ASP A 237 30.13 74.28 7.31
C ASP A 237 30.23 74.75 5.84
N GLN A 238 31.43 75.13 5.29
CA GLN A 238 31.47 75.70 3.90
C GLN A 238 32.75 75.48 3.04
N ASP A 239 33.92 75.05 3.45
CA ASP A 239 35.11 75.25 2.62
C ASP A 239 35.98 74.07 2.13
N CYS A 240 35.74 72.78 2.49
CA CYS A 240 36.52 71.68 1.93
C CYS A 240 35.76 70.34 1.86
N PRO A 241 34.89 70.15 0.88
CA PRO A 241 34.05 68.92 0.77
C PRO A 241 34.88 67.67 0.34
N THR A 242 36.06 67.90 -0.26
CA THR A 242 36.86 66.79 -0.82
C THR A 242 37.70 66.03 0.22
N GLU A 243 38.23 66.71 1.26
CA GLU A 243 39.00 66.00 2.30
C GLU A 243 38.10 65.30 3.34
N LEU A 244 36.97 65.91 3.66
CA LEU A 244 35.98 65.31 4.54
C LEU A 244 35.41 64.04 3.90
N SER A 245 35.11 64.06 2.55
CA SER A 245 34.65 62.88 1.83
C SER A 245 35.68 61.78 1.72
N LYS A 246 37.01 62.09 1.77
CA LYS A 246 38.05 61.04 1.86
C LYS A 246 38.06 60.38 3.22
N LYS A 247 38.04 61.17 4.28
CA LYS A 247 38.02 60.67 5.67
C LYS A 247 36.78 59.85 5.93
N GLU A 248 35.62 60.25 5.41
CA GLU A 248 34.40 59.48 5.46
C GLU A 248 34.53 58.12 4.74
N LYS A 249 35.16 58.08 3.57
CA LYS A 249 35.44 56.83 2.85
C LYS A 249 36.40 55.95 3.58
N ASP A 250 37.49 56.49 4.12
CA ASP A 250 38.47 55.70 4.87
C ASP A 250 37.86 55.16 6.15
N LEU A 251 37.00 55.91 6.85
CA LEU A 251 36.26 55.51 8.02
C LEU A 251 35.28 54.39 7.67
N ASN A 252 34.49 54.53 6.61
CA ASN A 252 33.57 53.52 6.14
C ASN A 252 34.27 52.21 5.73
N LEU A 253 35.45 52.31 5.08
CA LEU A 253 36.25 51.13 4.75
C LEU A 253 36.71 50.39 6.00
N LEU A 254 37.22 51.08 6.99
CA LEU A 254 37.66 50.50 8.26
C LEU A 254 36.48 49.81 8.98
N TYR A 255 35.31 50.43 9.01
CA TYR A 255 34.12 49.83 9.62
C TYR A 255 33.65 48.60 8.85
N VAL A 256 33.70 48.58 7.53
CA VAL A 256 33.39 47.40 6.70
C VAL A 256 34.39 46.29 6.99
N GLU A 257 35.70 46.58 7.08
CA GLU A 257 36.70 45.59 7.39
C GLU A 257 36.55 45.02 8.81
N LEU A 258 36.30 45.87 9.81
CA LEU A 258 36.02 45.44 11.18
C LEU A 258 34.77 44.54 11.24
N ARG A 259 33.70 44.96 10.60
CA ARG A 259 32.45 44.20 10.52
C ARG A 259 32.66 42.83 9.82
N THR A 260 33.41 42.82 8.74
CA THR A 260 33.74 41.58 8.00
C THR A 260 34.57 40.64 8.85
N LYS A 261 35.56 41.17 9.59
CA LYS A 261 36.38 40.40 10.51
C LYS A 261 35.56 39.82 11.63
N ILE A 262 34.67 40.61 12.24
CA ILE A 262 33.74 40.18 13.29
C ILE A 262 32.83 39.07 12.76
N ARG A 263 32.25 39.25 11.53
CA ARG A 263 31.42 38.19 10.93
C ARG A 263 32.18 36.88 10.81
N THR A 264 33.45 36.91 10.38
CA THR A 264 34.28 35.71 10.24
C THR A 264 34.53 35.04 11.60
N ILE A 265 34.89 35.82 12.61
CA ILE A 265 35.13 35.33 13.98
C ILE A 265 33.86 34.70 14.57
N VAL A 266 32.70 35.34 14.42
CA VAL A 266 31.42 34.87 14.92
C VAL A 266 31.01 33.58 14.17
N ARG A 267 31.14 33.57 12.83
CA ARG A 267 30.84 32.41 12.00
C ARG A 267 31.63 31.18 12.47
N ASP A 268 32.89 31.34 12.75
CA ASP A 268 33.80 30.23 13.05
C ASP A 268 33.87 29.87 14.54
N SER A 269 33.31 30.72 15.43
CA SER A 269 33.44 30.64 16.88
C SER A 269 33.01 29.32 17.51
N ASN A 270 31.93 28.66 16.97
CA ASN A 270 31.46 27.40 17.52
C ASN A 270 32.10 26.17 16.84
N SER A 271 32.92 26.35 15.82
CA SER A 271 33.60 25.28 15.08
C SER A 271 35.06 25.07 15.52
N LEU A 272 35.65 26.01 16.26
CA LEU A 272 37.04 25.96 16.67
C LEU A 272 37.24 25.04 17.90
N PRO A 273 38.34 24.25 17.95
CA PRO A 273 38.61 23.36 19.07
C PRO A 273 39.01 24.11 20.36
N ALA A 274 39.50 25.34 20.26
CA ALA A 274 39.78 26.22 21.37
C ALA A 274 39.15 27.57 21.08
N ARG A 275 38.12 27.94 21.83
CA ARG A 275 37.47 29.23 21.72
C ARG A 275 38.26 30.31 22.36
N ASN A 276 38.45 31.43 21.68
CA ASN A 276 39.04 32.63 22.26
C ASN A 276 37.91 33.44 22.91
N VAL A 277 37.55 33.08 24.16
CA VAL A 277 36.51 33.75 24.95
C VAL A 277 36.73 35.25 25.05
N PRO A 278 37.96 35.75 25.41
CA PRO A 278 38.21 37.18 25.47
C PRO A 278 37.92 37.92 24.14
N LEU A 279 38.26 37.31 23.01
CA LEU A 279 38.01 37.89 21.70
C LEU A 279 36.49 38.02 21.43
N LEU A 280 35.69 37.03 21.82
CA LEU A 280 34.23 37.07 21.67
C LEU A 280 33.57 38.11 22.57
N VAL A 281 34.11 38.34 23.75
CA VAL A 281 33.68 39.42 24.65
C VAL A 281 33.94 40.77 24.00
N PHE A 282 35.12 40.98 23.41
CA PHE A 282 35.41 42.22 22.64
C PHE A 282 34.47 42.40 21.46
N VAL A 283 34.23 41.32 20.70
CA VAL A 283 33.26 41.34 19.61
C VAL A 283 31.87 41.73 20.10
N ALA A 284 31.41 41.17 21.21
CA ALA A 284 30.10 41.50 21.75
C ALA A 284 30.02 42.97 22.22
N ARG A 285 31.08 43.48 22.84
CA ARG A 285 31.18 44.87 23.26
C ARG A 285 31.11 45.81 22.05
N ILE A 286 31.91 45.55 21.02
CA ILE A 286 31.92 46.33 19.80
C ILE A 286 30.52 46.38 19.15
N ILE A 287 29.88 45.23 19.03
CA ILE A 287 28.53 45.14 18.45
C ILE A 287 27.52 45.96 19.25
N GLN A 288 27.54 45.85 20.59
CA GLN A 288 26.65 46.63 21.45
C GLN A 288 26.88 48.12 21.34
N GLU A 289 28.13 48.53 21.29
CA GLU A 289 28.50 49.95 21.23
C GLU A 289 28.14 50.59 19.88
N GLU A 290 28.40 49.85 18.78
CA GLU A 290 28.03 50.32 17.44
C GLU A 290 26.51 50.30 17.20
N GLU A 291 25.78 49.36 17.81
CA GLU A 291 24.32 49.35 17.76
C GLU A 291 23.72 50.51 18.53
N LYS A 292 24.31 50.91 19.68
CA LYS A 292 23.90 52.14 20.41
C LYS A 292 24.18 53.42 19.62
N ARG A 293 25.25 53.43 18.84
CA ARG A 293 25.71 54.59 18.05
C ARG A 293 25.24 54.59 16.60
N ALA A 294 24.29 53.73 16.24
CA ALA A 294 23.80 53.55 14.86
C ALA A 294 23.29 54.86 14.24
N ALA A 295 22.75 55.78 15.04
CA ALA A 295 22.24 57.08 14.58
C ALA A 295 23.31 58.17 14.43
N GLU A 296 24.54 57.90 14.89
CA GLU A 296 25.64 58.90 14.85
C GLU A 296 26.32 58.86 13.46
N PRO A 297 26.73 60.02 12.93
CA PRO A 297 27.41 60.05 11.62
C PRO A 297 28.79 59.38 11.68
N GLY A 298 29.25 58.89 10.54
CA GLY A 298 30.53 58.20 10.38
C GLY A 298 30.58 56.73 10.75
N GLY A 299 29.45 56.14 11.15
CA GLY A 299 29.27 54.69 11.34
C GLY A 299 28.55 54.00 10.17
N LEU A 300 28.45 52.68 10.20
CA LEU A 300 27.66 51.95 9.22
C LEU A 300 26.16 52.07 9.54
N PRO A 301 25.29 52.31 8.57
CA PRO A 301 23.85 52.49 8.78
C PRO A 301 23.12 51.19 9.12
N ASP A 302 23.70 50.04 8.81
CA ASP A 302 23.10 48.73 9.02
C ASP A 302 23.30 48.23 10.45
N SER A 303 22.31 47.46 10.96
CA SER A 303 22.38 46.88 12.29
C SER A 303 23.54 45.89 12.44
N TRP A 304 24.40 46.10 13.45
CA TRP A 304 25.50 45.20 13.81
C TRP A 304 24.96 43.90 14.45
N MET A 305 23.87 44.03 15.15
CA MET A 305 23.22 42.86 15.77
C MET A 305 22.64 41.93 14.70
N GLU A 306 22.09 42.49 13.60
CA GLU A 306 21.61 41.65 12.49
C GLU A 306 22.77 40.97 11.77
N ALA A 307 23.87 41.69 11.53
CA ALA A 307 25.09 41.11 10.96
C ALA A 307 25.68 39.98 11.81
N TRP A 308 25.59 40.08 13.13
CA TRP A 308 25.94 39.02 14.06
C TRP A 308 25.02 37.81 13.89
N ARG A 309 23.69 38.00 13.82
CA ARG A 309 22.73 36.91 13.60
C ARG A 309 22.95 36.21 12.27
N GLU A 310 23.28 36.99 11.24
CA GLU A 310 23.64 36.41 9.92
C GLU A 310 24.92 35.58 10.00
N ALA A 311 25.96 36.06 10.68
CA ALA A 311 27.20 35.32 10.87
C ALA A 311 26.99 34.02 11.65
N VAL A 312 26.13 34.03 12.68
CA VAL A 312 25.70 32.81 13.40
C VAL A 312 25.01 31.86 12.40
N CYS A 313 24.11 32.36 11.57
CA CYS A 313 23.41 31.55 10.58
C CYS A 313 24.37 30.96 9.54
N GLU A 314 25.38 31.72 9.10
CA GLU A 314 26.46 31.24 8.22
C GLU A 314 27.27 30.12 8.89
N GLY A 315 27.63 30.25 10.16
CA GLY A 315 28.32 29.24 10.94
C GLY A 315 27.51 27.93 11.04
N VAL A 316 26.25 28.06 11.37
CA VAL A 316 25.30 26.91 11.37
C VAL A 316 25.17 26.29 9.99
N GLN A 317 25.15 27.10 8.92
CA GLN A 317 25.09 26.57 7.54
C GLN A 317 26.35 25.77 7.18
N VAL A 318 27.55 26.26 7.57
CA VAL A 318 28.81 25.52 7.38
C VAL A 318 28.74 24.20 8.13
N LYS A 319 28.27 24.19 9.37
CA LYS A 319 28.15 23.02 10.20
C LYS A 319 27.19 21.97 9.59
N VAL A 320 26.01 22.39 9.17
CA VAL A 320 25.02 21.49 8.53
C VAL A 320 25.57 20.96 7.20
N ASN A 321 26.24 21.76 6.41
CA ASN A 321 26.85 21.34 5.15
C ASN A 321 28.04 20.37 5.35
N SER A 322 28.71 20.42 6.52
CA SER A 322 29.81 19.51 6.85
C SER A 322 29.35 18.12 7.27
N VAL A 323 28.06 17.93 7.55
CA VAL A 323 27.51 16.62 7.93
C VAL A 323 27.62 15.67 6.74
N HIS A 324 28.28 14.54 6.97
CA HIS A 324 28.55 13.57 5.94
C HIS A 324 27.26 13.06 5.25
N LEU A 325 27.26 13.10 3.93
CA LEU A 325 26.20 12.61 3.07
C LEU A 325 26.79 11.52 2.14
N GLU A 326 26.45 10.29 2.40
CA GLU A 326 26.90 9.16 1.60
C GLU A 326 26.19 9.14 0.23
N HIS A 327 26.86 8.55 -0.76
CA HIS A 327 26.22 8.35 -2.05
C HIS A 327 25.18 7.23 -1.98
N ARG A 328 24.05 7.46 -2.62
CA ARG A 328 22.91 6.53 -2.65
C ARG A 328 23.30 5.14 -3.20
N GLU A 329 24.27 5.09 -4.08
CA GLU A 329 24.76 3.85 -4.69
C GLU A 329 25.61 3.01 -3.73
N GLU A 330 26.27 3.65 -2.77
CA GLU A 330 27.15 3.01 -1.79
C GLU A 330 26.39 2.56 -0.56
N ASN A 331 25.38 3.33 -0.13
CA ASN A 331 24.58 3.00 1.04
C ASN A 331 23.07 3.13 0.77
N LEU A 332 22.37 2.01 0.84
CA LEU A 332 20.93 1.96 0.69
C LEU A 332 20.16 2.77 1.76
N SER A 333 20.79 3.07 2.90
CA SER A 333 20.21 3.85 4.01
C SER A 333 20.80 5.26 4.10
N TRP A 334 21.40 5.75 3.03
CA TRP A 334 22.13 7.02 2.95
C TRP A 334 21.42 8.18 3.64
N LEU A 335 20.12 8.36 3.39
CA LEU A 335 19.34 9.46 3.95
C LEU A 335 19.07 9.29 5.45
N ALA A 336 18.72 8.09 5.89
CA ALA A 336 18.45 7.80 7.29
C ALA A 336 19.71 7.99 8.15
N VAL A 337 20.87 7.60 7.64
CA VAL A 337 22.18 7.82 8.26
C VAL A 337 22.49 9.31 8.33
N HIS A 338 22.39 10.01 7.20
CA HIS A 338 22.62 11.46 7.16
C HIS A 338 21.72 12.24 8.12
N LEU A 339 20.41 11.98 8.12
CA LEU A 339 19.46 12.62 9.05
C LEU A 339 19.75 12.29 10.51
N GLY A 340 20.24 11.09 10.79
CA GLY A 340 20.69 10.70 12.13
C GLY A 340 21.94 11.47 12.57
N LEU A 341 22.93 11.61 11.69
CA LEU A 341 24.13 12.40 11.93
C LEU A 341 23.79 13.89 12.08
N LEU A 342 22.91 14.40 11.23
CA LEU A 342 22.45 15.78 11.29
C LEU A 342 21.79 16.09 12.65
N GLY A 343 20.88 15.22 13.13
CA GLY A 343 20.24 15.36 14.42
C GLY A 343 21.27 15.37 15.57
N LYS A 344 22.24 14.46 15.52
CA LYS A 344 23.32 14.39 16.50
C LYS A 344 24.18 15.66 16.52
N THR A 345 24.57 16.14 15.34
CA THR A 345 25.36 17.37 15.19
C THR A 345 24.62 18.58 15.73
N ILE A 346 23.31 18.68 15.52
CA ILE A 346 22.48 19.77 16.06
C ILE A 346 22.51 19.77 17.59
N VAL A 347 22.30 18.60 18.20
CA VAL A 347 22.31 18.49 19.67
C VAL A 347 23.67 18.84 20.24
N GLU A 348 24.76 18.24 19.73
CA GLU A 348 26.12 18.47 20.19
C GLU A 348 26.54 19.95 20.07
N ASP A 349 26.12 20.60 18.99
CA ASP A 349 26.42 22.00 18.74
C ASP A 349 25.63 22.93 19.67
N LEU A 350 24.35 22.69 19.88
CA LEU A 350 23.50 23.44 20.81
C LEU A 350 23.94 23.24 22.27
N GLU A 351 24.34 22.01 22.65
CA GLU A 351 24.97 21.77 23.96
C GLU A 351 26.22 22.61 24.16
N ASN A 352 27.04 22.72 23.15
CA ASN A 352 28.24 23.56 23.19
C ASN A 352 27.89 25.05 23.34
N VAL A 353 26.82 25.50 22.65
CA VAL A 353 26.34 26.88 22.79
C VAL A 353 25.88 27.15 24.23
N THR A 354 25.07 26.24 24.81
CA THR A 354 24.59 26.41 26.20
C THR A 354 25.70 26.33 27.22
N ARG A 355 26.65 25.40 27.07
CA ARG A 355 27.69 25.14 28.07
C ARG A 355 28.79 26.20 28.08
N GLU A 356 29.16 26.72 26.89
CA GLU A 356 30.37 27.54 26.77
C GLU A 356 30.11 28.87 26.04
N LEU A 357 29.48 28.84 24.86
CA LEU A 357 29.48 30.02 23.99
C LEU A 357 28.63 31.17 24.54
N ARG A 358 27.48 30.86 25.15
CA ARG A 358 26.56 31.88 25.66
C ARG A 358 27.21 32.81 26.69
N TRP A 359 28.21 32.35 27.45
CA TRP A 359 28.89 33.11 28.48
C TRP A 359 29.85 34.13 27.91
N SER A 360 30.16 34.09 26.63
CA SER A 360 30.94 35.08 25.92
C SER A 360 30.17 36.29 25.46
N TYR A 361 28.87 36.32 25.66
CA TYR A 361 27.99 37.38 25.21
C TYR A 361 27.03 37.84 26.31
N PRO A 362 26.63 39.11 26.30
CA PRO A 362 25.65 39.61 27.28
C PRO A 362 24.24 39.03 26.97
N PRO A 363 23.35 38.98 27.97
CA PRO A 363 22.00 38.39 27.83
C PRO A 363 21.16 38.98 26.71
N SER A 364 21.44 40.24 26.34
CA SER A 364 20.75 40.93 25.23
C SER A 364 20.88 40.26 23.87
N PHE A 365 21.95 39.48 23.63
CA PHE A 365 22.17 38.73 22.40
C PHE A 365 21.25 37.54 22.24
N ARG A 366 20.71 36.98 23.33
CA ARG A 366 19.88 35.76 23.33
C ARG A 366 20.49 34.66 22.48
N VAL A 367 21.77 34.35 22.76
CA VAL A 367 22.63 33.50 21.92
C VAL A 367 21.98 32.16 21.61
N PHE A 368 21.52 31.42 22.59
CA PHE A 368 20.90 30.11 22.42
C PHE A 368 19.68 30.18 21.47
N SER A 369 18.76 31.11 21.71
CA SER A 369 17.58 31.31 20.85
C SER A 369 17.95 31.73 19.42
N SER A 370 19.07 32.45 19.25
CA SER A 370 19.56 32.84 17.93
C SER A 370 20.14 31.64 17.15
N TYR A 371 20.86 30.76 17.83
CA TYR A 371 21.34 29.49 17.25
C TYR A 371 20.18 28.57 16.89
N VAL A 372 19.19 28.39 17.77
CA VAL A 372 18.01 27.58 17.51
C VAL A 372 17.28 28.10 16.26
N ARG A 373 17.01 29.41 16.15
CA ARG A 373 16.38 29.98 14.94
C ARG A 373 17.22 29.78 13.69
N SER A 374 18.52 29.89 13.80
CA SER A 374 19.44 29.64 12.69
C SER A 374 19.39 28.18 12.25
N TYR A 375 19.37 27.24 13.19
CA TYR A 375 19.17 25.81 12.88
C TYR A 375 17.85 25.56 12.20
N HIS A 376 16.73 26.09 12.67
CA HIS A 376 15.44 25.96 12.00
C HIS A 376 15.47 26.47 10.56
N ARG A 377 16.06 27.66 10.36
CA ARG A 377 16.20 28.27 9.02
C ARG A 377 17.05 27.41 8.08
N VAL A 378 18.23 27.01 8.56
CA VAL A 378 19.19 26.25 7.76
C VAL A 378 18.70 24.83 7.45
N VAL A 379 18.15 24.14 8.47
CA VAL A 379 17.61 22.79 8.29
C VAL A 379 16.43 22.80 7.31
N ARG A 380 15.52 23.75 7.41
CA ARG A 380 14.43 23.89 6.42
C ARG A 380 14.96 23.99 4.98
N GLN A 381 15.99 24.81 4.78
CA GLN A 381 16.62 24.95 3.45
C GLN A 381 17.35 23.67 3.03
N HIS A 382 18.00 23.00 3.94
CA HIS A 382 18.71 21.76 3.68
C HIS A 382 17.74 20.63 3.29
N LEU A 383 16.62 20.46 3.99
CA LEU A 383 15.60 19.48 3.66
C LEU A 383 14.96 19.76 2.28
N LYS A 384 14.71 21.03 1.96
CA LYS A 384 14.23 21.40 0.61
C LYS A 384 15.24 21.10 -0.50
N LYS A 385 16.55 21.15 -0.22
CA LYS A 385 17.59 20.73 -1.17
C LYS A 385 17.70 19.22 -1.32
N LEU A 386 17.42 18.46 -0.27
CA LEU A 386 17.45 17.00 -0.29
C LEU A 386 16.23 16.40 -0.99
N GLU A 387 15.07 17.03 -0.88
CA GLU A 387 13.77 16.53 -1.35
C GLU A 387 13.78 16.01 -2.81
N PRO A 388 14.40 16.69 -3.81
CA PRO A 388 14.43 16.19 -5.18
C PRO A 388 15.19 14.87 -5.35
N GLN A 389 16.12 14.56 -4.44
CA GLN A 389 16.91 13.33 -4.46
C GLN A 389 16.19 12.15 -3.81
N VAL A 390 15.13 12.43 -3.03
CA VAL A 390 14.35 11.44 -2.28
C VAL A 390 13.27 10.85 -3.18
N THR A 391 13.57 9.70 -3.79
CA THR A 391 12.69 9.05 -4.77
C THR A 391 12.18 7.68 -4.34
N GLU A 392 12.82 7.05 -3.35
CA GLU A 392 12.43 5.71 -2.88
C GLU A 392 11.48 5.78 -1.68
N LEU A 393 10.63 4.78 -1.57
CA LEU A 393 9.64 4.69 -0.48
C LEU A 393 10.27 4.73 0.91
N LYS A 394 11.39 4.02 1.09
CA LYS A 394 12.12 3.98 2.38
C LYS A 394 12.71 5.34 2.77
N ASP A 395 13.19 6.10 1.76
CA ASP A 395 13.80 7.40 1.98
C ASP A 395 12.74 8.46 2.27
N LEU A 396 11.59 8.42 1.55
CA LEU A 396 10.42 9.25 1.87
C LEU A 396 9.90 8.99 3.28
N TYR A 397 9.84 7.70 3.69
CA TYR A 397 9.48 7.35 5.06
C TYR A 397 10.48 7.93 6.08
N ALA A 398 11.79 7.77 5.84
CA ALA A 398 12.82 8.26 6.74
C ALA A 398 12.78 9.78 6.89
N LEU A 399 12.54 10.50 5.79
CA LEU A 399 12.42 11.96 5.79
C LEU A 399 11.17 12.42 6.55
N LEU A 400 10.01 11.83 6.26
CA LEU A 400 8.76 12.15 6.95
C LEU A 400 8.84 11.82 8.45
N ASP A 401 9.36 10.65 8.83
CA ASP A 401 9.53 10.26 10.21
C ASP A 401 10.50 11.20 10.98
N TRP A 402 11.56 11.67 10.30
CA TRP A 402 12.48 12.63 10.88
C TRP A 402 11.81 13.98 11.11
N ILE A 403 11.03 14.48 10.14
CA ILE A 403 10.33 15.76 10.24
C ILE A 403 9.22 15.72 11.29
N LEU A 404 8.36 14.69 11.23
CA LEU A 404 7.13 14.63 12.04
C LEU A 404 7.38 14.14 13.47
N ASN A 405 8.35 13.21 13.66
CA ASN A 405 8.48 12.49 14.92
C ASN A 405 9.82 12.67 15.62
N LYS A 406 10.93 12.94 14.90
CA LYS A 406 12.26 12.94 15.50
C LYS A 406 12.79 14.32 15.81
N TYR A 407 12.60 15.28 14.91
CA TYR A 407 13.18 16.62 15.06
C TYR A 407 12.74 17.32 16.34
N SER A 408 11.43 17.35 16.59
CA SER A 408 10.84 17.99 17.78
C SER A 408 10.82 17.10 19.02
N SER A 409 11.43 15.89 18.96
CA SER A 409 11.42 14.94 20.08
C SER A 409 12.61 15.13 21.04
N GLU A 410 12.59 14.36 22.13
CA GLU A 410 13.70 14.23 23.09
C GLU A 410 15.04 13.81 22.47
N LYS A 411 15.01 13.32 21.23
CA LYS A 411 16.23 12.92 20.51
C LYS A 411 16.99 14.08 19.89
N ILE A 412 16.33 15.21 19.63
CA ILE A 412 16.96 16.38 19.01
C ILE A 412 16.58 17.65 19.80
N MET A 413 15.48 18.33 19.47
CA MET A 413 15.19 19.66 20.04
C MET A 413 14.69 19.63 21.49
N ARG A 414 14.03 18.55 21.93
CA ARG A 414 13.61 18.38 23.33
C ARG A 414 14.58 17.53 24.13
N SER A 415 15.85 17.43 23.72
CA SER A 415 16.87 16.70 24.45
C SER A 415 17.01 17.28 25.87
N LEU A 416 17.14 16.40 26.85
CA LEU A 416 17.35 16.78 28.26
C LEU A 416 18.60 17.66 28.45
N SER A 417 19.61 17.48 27.61
CA SER A 417 20.83 18.27 27.62
C SER A 417 20.64 19.74 27.23
N LEU A 418 19.53 20.06 26.58
CA LEU A 418 19.20 21.43 26.13
C LEU A 418 18.23 22.14 27.08
N GLN A 419 17.76 21.46 28.12
CA GLN A 419 16.90 22.06 29.13
C GLN A 419 17.73 22.82 30.18
N PRO A 420 17.23 23.91 30.80
CA PRO A 420 15.90 24.52 30.61
C PRO A 420 15.82 25.54 29.47
N ASP A 421 16.86 25.78 28.71
CA ASP A 421 16.95 26.86 27.71
C ASP A 421 16.00 26.61 26.49
N MET A 422 15.62 25.34 26.24
CA MET A 422 14.69 25.00 25.17
C MET A 422 13.24 25.02 25.63
N THR A 423 12.41 25.89 25.06
CA THR A 423 10.96 25.93 25.30
C THR A 423 10.21 25.11 24.30
N GLU A 424 8.97 24.70 24.61
CA GLU A 424 8.13 23.92 23.66
C GLU A 424 7.87 24.69 22.36
N GLU A 425 7.65 26.00 22.42
CA GLU A 425 7.43 26.85 21.26
C GLU A 425 8.62 26.92 20.31
N ASN A 426 9.84 26.76 20.85
CA ASN A 426 11.08 26.82 20.10
C ASN A 426 11.53 25.44 19.58
N ALA A 427 10.88 24.35 19.94
CA ALA A 427 11.29 23.01 19.53
C ALA A 427 10.78 22.60 18.12
N ASP A 428 9.81 23.30 17.57
CA ASP A 428 9.20 22.96 16.30
C ASP A 428 9.93 23.58 15.11
N LEU A 429 10.12 22.74 14.07
CA LEU A 429 10.81 23.15 12.83
C LEU A 429 10.02 24.18 12.00
N GLN A 430 8.71 24.29 12.20
CA GLN A 430 7.82 25.22 11.49
C GLN A 430 8.01 25.19 9.97
N LEU A 431 7.96 23.97 9.39
CA LEU A 431 7.96 23.80 7.95
C LEU A 431 6.65 24.31 7.34
N GLU A 432 6.72 24.77 6.10
CA GLU A 432 5.53 25.12 5.33
C GLU A 432 4.64 23.90 5.16
N GLU A 433 3.36 24.01 5.52
CA GLU A 433 2.39 22.90 5.40
C GLU A 433 2.33 22.36 3.97
N THR A 434 2.45 23.24 2.98
CA THR A 434 2.51 22.85 1.56
C THR A 434 3.66 21.92 1.24
N PHE A 435 4.82 22.10 1.86
CA PHE A 435 5.99 21.24 1.67
C PHE A 435 5.80 19.87 2.36
N VAL A 436 5.27 19.86 3.57
CA VAL A 436 4.97 18.62 4.28
C VAL A 436 3.91 17.81 3.54
N GLN A 437 2.86 18.49 3.05
CA GLN A 437 1.81 17.87 2.27
C GLN A 437 2.34 17.28 0.96
N LEU A 438 3.24 18.00 0.27
CA LEU A 438 3.91 17.48 -0.92
C LEU A 438 4.67 16.17 -0.64
N LEU A 439 5.38 16.09 0.48
CA LEU A 439 6.09 14.87 0.88
C LEU A 439 5.12 13.72 1.21
N LYS A 440 4.02 14.01 1.93
CA LYS A 440 2.96 13.04 2.24
C LYS A 440 2.34 12.48 0.94
N ASP A 441 2.04 13.35 -0.01
CA ASP A 441 1.45 12.95 -1.29
C ASP A 441 2.44 12.16 -2.16
N LYS A 442 3.72 12.53 -2.20
CA LYS A 442 4.79 11.74 -2.84
C LYS A 442 4.92 10.35 -2.21
N TYR A 443 4.86 10.28 -0.89
CA TYR A 443 4.87 8.99 -0.17
C TYR A 443 3.69 8.11 -0.56
N CYS A 444 2.47 8.65 -0.57
CA CYS A 444 1.27 7.92 -0.99
C CYS A 444 1.34 7.48 -2.46
N CYS A 445 1.83 8.33 -3.37
CA CYS A 445 2.06 7.96 -4.76
C CYS A 445 3.06 6.82 -4.89
N LYS A 446 4.13 6.85 -4.10
CA LYS A 446 5.14 5.79 -4.13
C LYS A 446 4.64 4.48 -3.52
N VAL A 447 3.77 4.54 -2.51
CA VAL A 447 3.04 3.37 -1.99
C VAL A 447 2.16 2.74 -3.06
N LYS A 448 1.43 3.53 -3.86
CA LYS A 448 0.62 3.03 -4.99
C LYS A 448 1.49 2.30 -6.02
N GLU A 449 2.61 2.89 -6.40
CA GLU A 449 3.55 2.30 -7.36
C GLU A 449 4.14 0.98 -6.84
N ASP A 450 4.58 0.96 -5.59
CA ASP A 450 5.10 -0.22 -4.91
C ASP A 450 4.05 -1.33 -4.80
N MET A 451 2.80 -0.96 -4.48
CA MET A 451 1.68 -1.89 -4.46
C MET A 451 1.38 -2.47 -5.84
N ARG A 452 1.34 -1.63 -6.88
CA ARG A 452 1.16 -2.06 -8.28
C ARG A 452 2.23 -3.05 -8.69
N THR A 453 3.49 -2.73 -8.45
CA THR A 453 4.63 -3.59 -8.77
C THR A 453 4.54 -4.93 -8.01
N THR A 454 4.11 -4.90 -6.75
CA THR A 454 3.89 -6.11 -5.95
C THR A 454 2.80 -7.00 -6.57
N LEU A 455 1.68 -6.39 -6.99
CA LEU A 455 0.57 -7.12 -7.62
C LEU A 455 0.96 -7.71 -8.98
N ASP A 456 1.73 -6.98 -9.79
CA ASP A 456 2.26 -7.48 -11.07
C ASP A 456 3.23 -8.64 -10.86
N ARG A 457 4.07 -8.56 -9.83
CA ARG A 457 4.96 -9.67 -9.46
C ARG A 457 4.18 -10.91 -9.00
N ILE A 458 3.08 -10.73 -8.27
CA ILE A 458 2.20 -11.85 -7.86
C ILE A 458 1.62 -12.55 -9.09
N ILE A 459 1.13 -11.82 -10.08
CA ILE A 459 0.65 -12.40 -11.34
C ILE A 459 1.78 -13.16 -12.05
N GLY A 460 2.98 -12.58 -12.08
CA GLY A 460 4.17 -13.25 -12.62
C GLY A 460 4.51 -14.54 -11.90
N LEU A 461 4.46 -14.55 -10.56
CA LEU A 461 4.71 -15.75 -9.76
C LEU A 461 3.66 -16.85 -10.00
N GLU A 462 2.37 -16.50 -10.12
CA GLU A 462 1.32 -17.45 -10.48
C GLU A 462 1.57 -18.07 -11.85
N ASN A 463 2.00 -17.23 -12.82
CA ASN A 463 2.35 -17.69 -14.15
C ASN A 463 3.55 -18.66 -14.14
N GLU A 464 4.63 -18.29 -13.47
CA GLU A 464 5.85 -19.09 -13.37
C GLU A 464 5.63 -20.39 -12.58
N THR A 465 4.86 -20.32 -11.49
CA THR A 465 4.69 -21.45 -10.57
C THR A 465 3.67 -22.47 -11.07
N PHE A 466 2.56 -22.01 -11.67
CA PHE A 466 1.41 -22.86 -11.98
C PHE A 466 1.08 -22.91 -13.47
N TRP A 467 1.03 -21.77 -14.18
CA TRP A 467 0.44 -21.75 -15.51
C TRP A 467 1.37 -22.29 -16.60
N ILE A 468 2.67 -21.96 -16.55
CA ILE A 468 3.68 -22.40 -17.52
C ILE A 468 3.88 -23.93 -17.41
N ASP A 469 4.16 -24.40 -16.19
CA ASP A 469 4.48 -25.81 -15.94
C ASP A 469 3.24 -26.69 -15.79
N ARG A 470 2.04 -26.10 -15.85
CA ARG A 470 0.77 -26.81 -15.63
C ARG A 470 0.71 -27.60 -14.34
N LYS A 471 1.23 -27.02 -13.28
CA LYS A 471 1.29 -27.64 -11.95
C LYS A 471 -0.11 -27.63 -11.31
N GLU A 472 -0.44 -28.71 -10.59
CA GLU A 472 -1.68 -28.75 -9.80
C GLU A 472 -1.63 -27.76 -8.66
N PRO A 473 -2.74 -27.06 -8.37
CA PRO A 473 -2.85 -26.14 -7.24
C PRO A 473 -2.70 -26.85 -5.90
N GLU A 474 -2.18 -26.14 -4.95
CA GLU A 474 -2.03 -26.62 -3.58
C GLU A 474 -3.36 -26.65 -2.82
N LYS A 475 -3.45 -27.53 -1.83
CA LYS A 475 -4.61 -27.63 -0.94
C LYS A 475 -4.23 -27.16 0.45
N GLU A 476 -5.04 -26.27 0.98
CA GLU A 476 -5.00 -25.88 2.38
C GLU A 476 -6.27 -26.43 3.05
N ASP A 477 -6.09 -27.26 4.07
CA ASP A 477 -7.13 -28.10 4.66
C ASP A 477 -7.79 -29.03 3.62
N MET A 478 -8.95 -28.64 3.09
CA MET A 478 -9.66 -29.39 2.04
C MET A 478 -9.89 -28.56 0.77
N PHE A 479 -9.48 -27.30 0.75
CA PHE A 479 -9.80 -26.34 -0.30
C PHE A 479 -8.58 -26.04 -1.17
N LEU A 480 -8.81 -25.84 -2.46
CA LEU A 480 -7.78 -25.31 -3.36
C LEU A 480 -7.61 -23.83 -3.10
N ILE A 481 -6.38 -23.37 -2.85
CA ILE A 481 -6.07 -21.96 -2.61
C ILE A 481 -4.66 -21.63 -3.11
N SER A 482 -4.46 -20.41 -3.57
CA SER A 482 -3.14 -19.86 -3.84
C SER A 482 -2.65 -19.05 -2.63
N PRO A 483 -1.36 -18.91 -2.38
CA PRO A 483 -0.80 -18.15 -1.27
C PRO A 483 -0.99 -16.62 -1.39
N PHE A 484 -1.23 -16.08 -2.59
CA PHE A 484 -1.25 -14.64 -2.83
C PHE A 484 -2.22 -13.81 -1.95
N PRO A 485 -3.38 -14.30 -1.47
CA PRO A 485 -4.23 -13.52 -0.58
C PRO A 485 -3.55 -13.12 0.73
N MET A 486 -2.77 -14.04 1.28
CA MET A 486 -1.99 -13.80 2.49
C MET A 486 -0.81 -12.86 2.24
N ASP A 487 -0.13 -13.02 1.10
CA ASP A 487 0.99 -12.16 0.71
C ASP A 487 0.55 -10.71 0.52
N ILE A 488 -0.57 -10.51 -0.20
CA ILE A 488 -1.17 -9.18 -0.39
C ILE A 488 -1.59 -8.58 0.95
N TRP A 489 -2.28 -9.35 1.79
CA TRP A 489 -2.73 -8.87 3.10
C TRP A 489 -1.56 -8.48 4.00
N THR A 490 -0.51 -9.30 4.04
CA THR A 490 0.71 -9.02 4.82
C THR A 490 1.40 -7.76 4.33
N LYS A 491 1.50 -7.57 3.00
CA LYS A 491 2.05 -6.37 2.40
C LYS A 491 1.25 -5.12 2.77
N VAL A 492 -0.06 -5.15 2.60
CA VAL A 492 -0.95 -4.02 2.95
C VAL A 492 -0.85 -3.71 4.44
N LYS A 493 -0.97 -4.72 5.31
CA LYS A 493 -0.87 -4.57 6.75
C LYS A 493 0.47 -3.94 7.18
N GLY A 494 1.58 -4.43 6.64
CA GLY A 494 2.91 -3.88 6.94
C GLY A 494 3.05 -2.42 6.50
N THR A 495 2.57 -2.08 5.31
CA THR A 495 2.60 -0.72 4.77
C THR A 495 1.74 0.22 5.63
N VAL A 496 0.53 -0.17 5.99
CA VAL A 496 -0.39 0.60 6.85
C VAL A 496 0.20 0.80 8.25
N GLN A 497 0.75 -0.25 8.86
CA GLN A 497 1.39 -0.15 10.18
C GLN A 497 2.58 0.81 10.20
N ASN A 498 3.38 0.85 9.13
CA ASN A 498 4.46 1.81 9.02
C ASN A 498 3.93 3.24 8.86
N SER A 499 2.90 3.44 8.05
CA SER A 499 2.29 4.77 7.85
C SER A 499 1.61 5.30 9.10
N ARG A 500 1.04 4.43 9.93
CA ARG A 500 0.49 4.77 11.26
C ARG A 500 1.54 5.38 12.19
N LYS A 501 2.79 4.94 12.10
CA LYS A 501 3.89 5.50 12.89
C LYS A 501 4.26 6.92 12.48
N LEU A 502 3.96 7.31 11.26
CA LEU A 502 4.17 8.67 10.78
C LEU A 502 3.08 9.58 11.33
N GLU A 503 1.84 9.32 10.95
CA GLU A 503 0.67 10.12 11.32
C GLU A 503 -0.64 9.38 10.95
N ALA A 504 -1.70 9.61 11.69
CA ALA A 504 -3.01 8.99 11.45
C ALA A 504 -3.63 9.38 10.08
N GLU A 505 -3.42 10.61 9.65
CA GLU A 505 -3.90 11.08 8.33
C GLU A 505 -3.19 10.36 7.18
N VAL A 506 -1.88 10.16 7.30
CA VAL A 506 -1.07 9.41 6.32
C VAL A 506 -1.50 7.95 6.28
N GLU A 507 -1.81 7.34 7.43
CA GLU A 507 -2.36 5.97 7.49
C GLU A 507 -3.62 5.84 6.64
N LEU A 508 -4.60 6.73 6.82
CA LEU A 508 -5.86 6.70 6.07
C LEU A 508 -5.65 6.86 4.56
N LYS A 509 -4.79 7.80 4.14
CA LYS A 509 -4.44 8.00 2.73
C LYS A 509 -3.75 6.77 2.13
N VAL A 510 -2.90 6.10 2.89
CA VAL A 510 -2.21 4.89 2.47
C VAL A 510 -3.16 3.71 2.35
N ILE A 511 -4.11 3.53 3.28
CA ILE A 511 -5.15 2.50 3.18
C ILE A 511 -5.94 2.69 1.88
N ALA A 512 -6.44 3.90 1.63
CA ALA A 512 -7.19 4.22 0.42
C ALA A 512 -6.35 3.96 -0.85
N SER A 513 -5.07 4.32 -0.83
CA SER A 513 -4.13 4.13 -1.94
C SER A 513 -3.90 2.65 -2.26
N CYS A 514 -3.72 1.81 -1.24
CA CYS A 514 -3.56 0.37 -1.40
C CYS A 514 -4.82 -0.28 -1.96
N VAL A 515 -5.99 0.08 -1.43
CA VAL A 515 -7.28 -0.48 -1.87
C VAL A 515 -7.64 -0.05 -3.29
N GLU A 516 -7.28 1.17 -3.69
CA GLU A 516 -7.48 1.65 -5.07
C GLU A 516 -6.66 0.84 -6.08
N GLU A 517 -5.41 0.50 -5.78
CA GLU A 517 -4.63 -0.39 -6.65
C GLU A 517 -5.18 -1.82 -6.66
N LEU A 518 -5.63 -2.32 -5.53
CA LEU A 518 -6.29 -3.63 -5.43
C LEU A 518 -7.57 -3.71 -6.26
N LYS A 519 -8.30 -2.62 -6.44
CA LYS A 519 -9.52 -2.59 -7.26
C LYS A 519 -9.26 -3.02 -8.71
N ASN A 520 -8.09 -2.71 -9.26
CA ASN A 520 -7.74 -3.06 -10.63
C ASN A 520 -7.14 -4.47 -10.76
N PHE A 521 -6.71 -5.07 -9.65
CA PHE A 521 -6.03 -6.35 -9.63
C PHE A 521 -6.87 -7.52 -10.17
N PRO A 522 -8.15 -7.73 -9.80
CA PRO A 522 -8.95 -8.84 -10.31
C PRO A 522 -9.03 -8.87 -11.84
N LYS A 523 -9.20 -7.71 -12.47
CA LYS A 523 -9.29 -7.61 -13.94
C LYS A 523 -7.97 -7.92 -14.62
N ARG A 524 -6.84 -7.39 -14.10
CA ARG A 524 -5.49 -7.66 -14.63
C ARG A 524 -5.16 -9.15 -14.50
N PHE A 525 -5.42 -9.71 -13.32
CA PHE A 525 -5.22 -11.12 -13.04
C PHE A 525 -6.03 -12.01 -14.00
N GLU A 526 -7.31 -11.74 -14.18
CA GLU A 526 -8.18 -12.48 -15.11
C GLU A 526 -7.65 -12.42 -16.55
N THR A 527 -7.18 -11.26 -16.99
CA THR A 527 -6.65 -11.10 -18.35
C THR A 527 -5.44 -12.00 -18.58
N GLU A 528 -4.46 -11.98 -17.65
CA GLU A 528 -3.26 -12.81 -17.75
C GLU A 528 -3.59 -14.31 -17.58
N PHE A 529 -4.42 -14.66 -16.61
CA PHE A 529 -4.89 -16.04 -16.42
C PHE A 529 -5.55 -16.59 -17.68
N ARG A 530 -6.43 -15.83 -18.33
CA ARG A 530 -7.08 -16.26 -19.56
C ARG A 530 -6.11 -16.37 -20.74
N SER A 531 -5.16 -15.46 -20.84
CA SER A 531 -4.17 -15.48 -21.92
C SER A 531 -3.30 -16.74 -21.88
N HIS A 532 -2.92 -17.18 -20.68
CA HIS A 532 -2.04 -18.34 -20.50
C HIS A 532 -2.79 -19.68 -20.41
N CYS A 533 -3.98 -19.69 -19.83
CA CYS A 533 -4.68 -20.93 -19.47
C CYS A 533 -5.91 -21.26 -20.31
N SER A 534 -6.41 -20.39 -21.19
CA SER A 534 -7.61 -20.68 -22.00
C SER A 534 -7.47 -21.94 -22.89
N ALA A 535 -6.26 -22.26 -23.33
CA ALA A 535 -5.98 -23.45 -24.12
C ALA A 535 -6.13 -24.77 -23.31
N LEU A 536 -6.26 -24.71 -21.99
CA LEU A 536 -6.46 -25.86 -21.10
C LEU A 536 -7.91 -26.36 -21.10
N GLN A 537 -8.86 -25.62 -21.64
CA GLN A 537 -10.27 -26.06 -21.68
C GLN A 537 -10.42 -27.27 -22.62
N PRO A 538 -11.16 -28.34 -22.23
CA PRO A 538 -11.86 -28.61 -20.97
C PRO A 538 -11.05 -29.47 -19.96
N HIS A 539 -9.74 -29.35 -19.89
CA HIS A 539 -8.88 -30.17 -19.02
C HIS A 539 -9.27 -30.01 -17.52
N PRO A 540 -9.17 -31.08 -16.71
CA PRO A 540 -9.46 -31.00 -15.26
C PRO A 540 -8.69 -29.93 -14.51
N LEU A 541 -7.45 -29.67 -14.92
CA LEU A 541 -6.59 -28.62 -14.35
C LEU A 541 -7.19 -27.20 -14.52
N TRP A 542 -7.87 -26.95 -15.63
CA TRP A 542 -8.60 -25.71 -15.83
C TRP A 542 -9.68 -25.48 -14.77
N THR A 543 -10.45 -26.55 -14.45
CA THR A 543 -11.44 -26.51 -13.37
C THR A 543 -10.81 -26.26 -12.01
N GLN A 544 -9.69 -26.92 -11.71
CA GLN A 544 -8.96 -26.72 -10.47
C GLN A 544 -8.45 -25.29 -10.33
N TYR A 545 -7.87 -24.69 -11.36
CA TYR A 545 -7.42 -23.30 -11.34
C TYR A 545 -8.56 -22.33 -11.09
N GLN A 546 -9.70 -22.50 -11.73
CA GLN A 546 -10.85 -21.62 -11.51
C GLN A 546 -11.34 -21.70 -10.06
N ILE A 547 -11.44 -22.91 -9.49
CA ILE A 547 -11.82 -23.10 -8.09
C ILE A 547 -10.79 -22.45 -7.16
N THR A 548 -9.51 -22.63 -7.44
CA THR A 548 -8.43 -22.00 -6.66
C THR A 548 -8.61 -20.49 -6.64
N TYR A 549 -8.88 -19.87 -7.78
CA TYR A 549 -8.99 -18.40 -7.83
C TYR A 549 -10.32 -17.89 -7.28
N ILE A 550 -11.41 -18.64 -7.38
CA ILE A 550 -12.67 -18.32 -6.66
C ILE A 550 -12.39 -18.25 -5.14
N ASN A 551 -11.75 -19.29 -4.60
CA ASN A 551 -11.41 -19.35 -3.18
C ASN A 551 -10.42 -18.25 -2.75
N SER A 552 -9.38 -18.03 -3.55
CA SER A 552 -8.32 -17.07 -3.24
C SER A 552 -8.82 -15.62 -3.26
N PHE A 553 -9.61 -15.24 -4.26
CA PHE A 553 -10.19 -13.90 -4.29
C PHE A 553 -11.26 -13.69 -3.21
N ALA A 554 -12.03 -14.72 -2.85
CA ALA A 554 -12.93 -14.65 -1.70
C ALA A 554 -12.18 -14.48 -0.38
N ALA A 555 -11.05 -15.18 -0.19
CA ALA A 555 -10.17 -15.00 0.97
C ALA A 555 -9.55 -13.61 1.02
N LEU A 556 -9.05 -13.10 -0.12
CA LEU A 556 -8.51 -11.75 -0.21
C LEU A 556 -9.55 -10.69 0.17
N GLN A 557 -10.79 -10.83 -0.33
CA GLN A 557 -11.90 -9.94 0.04
C GLN A 557 -12.16 -9.99 1.55
N GLN A 558 -12.12 -11.16 2.16
CA GLN A 558 -12.31 -11.33 3.60
C GLN A 558 -11.21 -10.64 4.41
N HIS A 559 -9.95 -10.79 4.02
CA HIS A 559 -8.82 -10.12 4.67
C HIS A 559 -8.93 -8.60 4.61
N MET A 560 -9.37 -8.07 3.47
CA MET A 560 -9.49 -6.62 3.28
C MET A 560 -10.70 -6.00 4.00
N ASN A 561 -11.68 -6.78 4.45
CA ASN A 561 -12.84 -6.27 5.18
C ASN A 561 -12.47 -5.53 6.48
N GLY A 562 -11.30 -5.79 7.07
CA GLY A 562 -10.81 -5.07 8.24
C GLY A 562 -10.58 -3.56 8.02
N TYR A 563 -10.53 -3.10 6.76
CA TYR A 563 -10.35 -1.68 6.40
C TYR A 563 -11.66 -0.98 5.99
N ARG A 564 -12.81 -1.61 6.24
CA ARG A 564 -14.12 -1.11 5.80
C ARG A 564 -14.44 0.27 6.34
N ASP A 565 -14.14 0.50 7.62
CA ASP A 565 -14.46 1.76 8.30
C ASP A 565 -13.51 2.90 7.87
N SER A 566 -12.28 2.54 7.44
CA SER A 566 -11.26 3.51 7.03
C SER A 566 -11.44 3.99 5.58
N CYS A 567 -11.92 3.15 4.66
CA CYS A 567 -12.09 3.49 3.24
C CYS A 567 -13.30 2.79 2.60
N PRO A 568 -14.53 3.13 3.00
CA PRO A 568 -15.74 2.39 2.61
C PRO A 568 -16.02 2.42 1.10
N LYS A 569 -15.74 3.53 0.41
CA LYS A 569 -16.00 3.70 -1.04
C LYS A 569 -15.04 2.89 -1.89
N GLU A 570 -13.76 2.99 -1.58
CA GLU A 570 -12.68 2.30 -2.30
C GLU A 570 -12.82 0.79 -2.11
N LEU A 571 -13.10 0.36 -0.88
CA LEU A 571 -13.29 -1.05 -0.55
C LEU A 571 -14.54 -1.62 -1.24
N GLU A 572 -15.64 -0.89 -1.30
CA GLU A 572 -16.84 -1.35 -2.02
C GLU A 572 -16.56 -1.47 -3.53
N GLY A 573 -15.75 -0.57 -4.08
CA GLY A 573 -15.24 -0.69 -5.45
C GLY A 573 -14.44 -1.97 -5.68
N PHE A 574 -13.49 -2.28 -4.80
CA PHE A 574 -12.71 -3.51 -4.83
C PHE A 574 -13.59 -4.76 -4.69
N ARG A 575 -14.50 -4.79 -3.70
CA ARG A 575 -15.44 -5.90 -3.48
C ARG A 575 -16.26 -6.22 -4.73
N ARG A 576 -16.72 -5.21 -5.43
CA ARG A 576 -17.51 -5.34 -6.66
C ARG A 576 -16.69 -6.00 -7.77
N GLU A 577 -15.46 -5.58 -7.98
CA GLU A 577 -14.57 -6.18 -8.99
C GLU A 577 -14.25 -7.64 -8.67
N VAL A 578 -13.96 -7.95 -7.40
CA VAL A 578 -13.75 -9.34 -6.93
C VAL A 578 -15.00 -10.18 -7.15
N MET A 579 -16.17 -9.67 -6.77
CA MET A 579 -17.43 -10.39 -6.95
C MET A 579 -17.72 -10.65 -8.43
N TRP A 580 -17.47 -9.68 -9.30
CA TRP A 580 -17.63 -9.87 -10.74
C TRP A 580 -16.65 -10.92 -11.28
N LEU A 581 -15.42 -10.95 -10.81
CA LEU A 581 -14.48 -12.01 -11.21
C LEU A 581 -14.96 -13.38 -10.75
N ILE A 582 -15.36 -13.54 -9.50
CA ILE A 582 -15.88 -14.80 -8.94
C ILE A 582 -17.09 -15.28 -9.75
N VAL A 583 -18.05 -14.40 -10.03
CA VAL A 583 -19.22 -14.73 -10.84
C VAL A 583 -18.82 -15.19 -12.24
N ARG A 584 -17.86 -14.53 -12.90
CA ARG A 584 -17.40 -14.95 -14.24
C ARG A 584 -16.65 -16.29 -14.23
N LEU A 585 -15.87 -16.57 -13.20
CA LEU A 585 -15.20 -17.86 -13.04
C LEU A 585 -16.23 -18.98 -12.78
N MET A 586 -17.22 -18.75 -11.90
CA MET A 586 -18.33 -19.67 -11.67
C MET A 586 -19.16 -19.91 -12.93
N GLN A 587 -19.48 -18.86 -13.68
CA GLN A 587 -20.21 -18.96 -14.95
C GLN A 587 -19.45 -19.80 -15.98
N CYS A 588 -18.12 -19.67 -16.03
CA CYS A 588 -17.27 -20.49 -16.90
C CYS A 588 -17.37 -21.98 -16.57
N LEU A 589 -17.33 -22.34 -15.27
CA LEU A 589 -17.51 -23.72 -14.79
C LEU A 589 -18.91 -24.24 -15.10
N GLU A 590 -19.91 -23.41 -14.89
CA GLU A 590 -21.31 -23.75 -15.17
C GLU A 590 -21.55 -23.99 -16.66
N ASP A 591 -21.02 -23.14 -17.54
CA ASP A 591 -21.16 -23.25 -18.98
C ASP A 591 -20.45 -24.50 -19.53
N GLN A 592 -19.28 -24.83 -19.01
CA GLN A 592 -18.58 -26.07 -19.31
C GLN A 592 -19.45 -27.30 -18.97
N PHE A 593 -19.95 -27.37 -17.73
CA PHE A 593 -20.83 -28.46 -17.31
C PHE A 593 -22.11 -28.53 -18.13
N LYS A 594 -22.78 -27.41 -18.40
CA LYS A 594 -23.99 -27.34 -19.23
C LYS A 594 -23.75 -27.94 -20.62
N GLU A 595 -22.63 -27.62 -21.26
CA GLU A 595 -22.29 -28.16 -22.58
C GLU A 595 -21.98 -29.66 -22.50
N GLU A 596 -21.26 -30.13 -21.47
CA GLU A 596 -20.98 -31.57 -21.28
C GLU A 596 -22.24 -32.39 -21.12
N VAL A 597 -23.22 -31.92 -20.34
CA VAL A 597 -24.43 -32.70 -20.04
C VAL A 597 -25.58 -32.49 -21.06
N LYS A 598 -25.49 -31.47 -21.88
CA LYS A 598 -26.52 -31.04 -22.84
C LYS A 598 -27.02 -32.15 -23.76
N SER A 599 -26.09 -32.96 -24.27
CA SER A 599 -26.44 -34.09 -25.16
C SER A 599 -27.23 -35.19 -24.43
N TYR A 600 -26.92 -35.46 -23.18
CA TYR A 600 -27.61 -36.45 -22.36
C TYR A 600 -29.01 -35.95 -21.96
N LEU A 601 -29.09 -34.72 -21.46
CA LEU A 601 -30.37 -34.10 -21.08
C LEU A 601 -31.36 -34.02 -22.25
N ARG A 602 -30.91 -33.70 -23.46
CA ARG A 602 -31.75 -33.64 -24.69
C ARG A 602 -32.36 -34.99 -25.06
N ARG A 603 -31.75 -36.12 -24.68
CA ARG A 603 -32.26 -37.46 -24.96
C ARG A 603 -33.19 -38.00 -23.90
N MET A 604 -33.37 -37.29 -22.77
CA MET A 604 -34.34 -37.66 -21.72
C MET A 604 -35.78 -37.62 -22.30
N MET A 605 -36.69 -38.35 -21.66
CA MET A 605 -38.11 -38.45 -21.98
C MET A 605 -38.40 -38.91 -23.43
N SER A 606 -37.43 -39.59 -24.07
CA SER A 606 -37.55 -40.16 -25.43
C SER A 606 -37.95 -41.65 -25.39
N ARG A 607 -38.19 -42.25 -26.56
CA ARG A 607 -38.43 -43.69 -26.67
C ARG A 607 -37.22 -44.52 -26.22
N LYS A 608 -35.97 -44.07 -26.55
CA LYS A 608 -34.71 -44.72 -26.15
C LYS A 608 -34.54 -44.65 -24.63
N TRP A 609 -34.77 -43.49 -24.08
CA TRP A 609 -34.69 -43.26 -22.62
C TRP A 609 -35.60 -44.22 -21.83
N LEU A 610 -36.82 -44.52 -22.31
CA LEU A 610 -37.74 -45.42 -21.62
C LEU A 610 -37.20 -46.85 -21.49
N THR A 611 -36.29 -47.27 -22.37
CA THR A 611 -35.74 -48.65 -22.43
C THR A 611 -34.29 -48.76 -21.95
N ASN A 612 -33.56 -47.64 -21.88
CA ASN A 612 -32.13 -47.60 -21.53
C ASN A 612 -31.86 -46.49 -20.54
N ASP A 613 -30.96 -46.68 -19.61
CA ASP A 613 -30.53 -45.74 -18.55
C ASP A 613 -29.16 -45.10 -18.86
N GLU A 614 -28.53 -45.48 -19.97
CA GLU A 614 -27.14 -45.06 -20.30
C GLU A 614 -26.96 -43.53 -20.25
N ASP A 615 -27.80 -42.77 -20.91
CA ASP A 615 -27.73 -41.31 -20.95
C ASP A 615 -27.91 -40.67 -19.54
N PHE A 616 -28.79 -41.27 -18.70
CA PHE A 616 -28.98 -40.82 -17.32
C PHE A 616 -27.77 -41.15 -16.45
N ASN A 617 -27.20 -42.34 -16.61
CA ASN A 617 -26.01 -42.75 -15.90
C ASN A 617 -24.80 -41.83 -16.23
N HIS A 618 -24.67 -41.42 -17.48
CA HIS A 618 -23.66 -40.45 -17.90
C HIS A 618 -23.90 -39.05 -17.24
N LEU A 619 -25.18 -38.60 -17.22
CA LEU A 619 -25.54 -37.38 -16.53
C LEU A 619 -25.13 -37.44 -15.04
N CYS A 620 -25.54 -38.51 -14.34
CA CYS A 620 -25.18 -38.70 -12.91
C CYS A 620 -23.67 -38.79 -12.70
N SER A 621 -22.94 -39.47 -13.58
CA SER A 621 -21.47 -39.57 -13.47
C SER A 621 -20.79 -38.20 -13.62
N ARG A 622 -21.23 -37.38 -14.58
CA ARG A 622 -20.72 -36.02 -14.76
C ARG A 622 -21.08 -35.11 -13.59
N THR A 623 -22.30 -35.18 -13.08
CA THR A 623 -22.75 -34.42 -11.91
C THR A 623 -21.96 -34.81 -10.65
N ARG A 624 -21.70 -36.11 -10.47
CA ARG A 624 -20.88 -36.60 -9.34
C ARG A 624 -19.43 -36.17 -9.41
N LEU A 625 -18.82 -36.14 -10.62
CA LEU A 625 -17.48 -35.63 -10.81
C LEU A 625 -17.42 -34.13 -10.44
N LEU A 626 -18.42 -33.37 -10.83
CA LEU A 626 -18.51 -31.97 -10.47
C LEU A 626 -18.75 -31.74 -8.98
N SER A 627 -19.53 -32.63 -8.31
CA SER A 627 -19.69 -32.63 -6.84
C SER A 627 -18.34 -32.76 -6.13
N GLN A 628 -17.45 -33.63 -6.61
CA GLN A 628 -16.10 -33.77 -6.06
C GLN A 628 -15.29 -32.49 -6.19
N HIS A 629 -15.44 -31.77 -7.30
CA HIS A 629 -14.80 -30.45 -7.48
C HIS A 629 -15.43 -29.38 -6.58
N CYS A 630 -16.76 -29.36 -6.40
CA CYS A 630 -17.43 -28.43 -5.48
C CYS A 630 -16.96 -28.57 -4.03
N ASN A 631 -16.58 -29.76 -3.59
CA ASN A 631 -16.04 -30.00 -2.25
C ASN A 631 -14.66 -29.33 -2.04
N LEU A 632 -13.98 -28.94 -3.12
CA LEU A 632 -12.72 -28.16 -3.08
C LEU A 632 -12.96 -26.65 -3.05
N MET A 633 -14.22 -26.20 -3.16
CA MET A 633 -14.63 -24.79 -3.13
C MET A 633 -15.14 -24.42 -1.73
N ARG A 634 -14.77 -23.25 -1.26
CA ARG A 634 -15.22 -22.75 0.05
C ARG A 634 -16.68 -22.28 0.04
N PRO A 635 -17.43 -22.48 1.14
CA PRO A 635 -18.73 -21.83 1.31
C PRO A 635 -18.55 -20.30 1.41
N PRO A 636 -19.52 -19.49 0.97
CA PRO A 636 -20.83 -19.81 0.41
C PRO A 636 -20.82 -20.11 -1.09
N GLN A 637 -19.70 -19.90 -1.81
CA GLN A 637 -19.59 -20.05 -3.26
C GLN A 637 -19.92 -21.47 -3.72
N ALA A 638 -19.48 -22.49 -2.99
CA ALA A 638 -19.81 -23.88 -3.28
C ALA A 638 -21.33 -24.13 -3.28
N GLN A 639 -22.04 -23.59 -2.29
CA GLN A 639 -23.49 -23.75 -2.15
C GLN A 639 -24.26 -23.00 -3.26
N GLU A 640 -23.83 -21.78 -3.58
CA GLU A 640 -24.41 -20.98 -4.64
C GLU A 640 -24.25 -21.68 -5.99
N PHE A 641 -23.05 -22.16 -6.29
CA PHE A 641 -22.75 -22.90 -7.51
C PHE A 641 -23.59 -24.20 -7.61
N ALA A 642 -23.63 -25.00 -6.55
CA ALA A 642 -24.46 -26.22 -6.50
C ALA A 642 -25.94 -25.90 -6.75
N SER A 643 -26.44 -24.80 -6.23
CA SER A 643 -27.83 -24.37 -6.39
C SER A 643 -28.16 -23.96 -7.83
N GLN A 644 -27.24 -23.25 -8.50
CA GLN A 644 -27.39 -22.88 -9.91
C GLN A 644 -27.43 -24.14 -10.81
N LEU A 645 -26.52 -25.08 -10.56
CA LEU A 645 -26.48 -26.35 -11.27
C LEU A 645 -27.72 -27.20 -11.04
N HIS A 646 -28.20 -27.28 -9.79
CA HIS A 646 -29.43 -27.97 -9.42
C HIS A 646 -30.62 -27.42 -10.24
N TYR A 647 -30.75 -26.11 -10.25
CA TYR A 647 -31.78 -25.44 -11.07
C TYR A 647 -31.64 -25.77 -12.54
N HIS A 648 -30.45 -25.70 -13.11
CA HIS A 648 -30.22 -26.01 -14.52
C HIS A 648 -30.59 -27.46 -14.88
N VAL A 649 -30.11 -28.44 -14.11
CA VAL A 649 -30.36 -29.86 -14.36
C VAL A 649 -31.86 -30.18 -14.20
N ALA A 650 -32.51 -29.66 -13.15
CA ALA A 650 -33.93 -29.84 -12.90
C ALA A 650 -34.78 -29.25 -14.06
N LYS A 651 -34.47 -28.03 -14.46
CA LYS A 651 -35.14 -27.35 -15.54
C LYS A 651 -35.00 -28.09 -16.88
N GLU A 652 -33.78 -28.46 -17.26
CA GLU A 652 -33.55 -29.14 -18.56
C GLU A 652 -34.09 -30.57 -18.55
N TYR A 653 -33.94 -31.34 -17.43
CA TYR A 653 -34.50 -32.67 -17.32
C TYR A 653 -36.04 -32.71 -17.43
N LEU A 654 -36.71 -31.86 -16.62
CA LEU A 654 -38.18 -31.77 -16.67
C LEU A 654 -38.68 -31.03 -17.92
N GLY A 655 -37.89 -30.13 -18.49
CA GLY A 655 -38.19 -29.41 -19.71
C GLY A 655 -38.39 -30.35 -20.93
N GLN A 656 -37.77 -31.55 -20.91
CA GLN A 656 -38.01 -32.53 -21.97
C GLN A 656 -39.45 -33.06 -21.98
N LEU A 657 -40.17 -33.05 -20.84
CA LEU A 657 -41.59 -33.35 -20.83
C LEU A 657 -42.44 -32.29 -21.58
N MET A 658 -41.95 -31.07 -21.68
CA MET A 658 -42.62 -29.92 -22.28
C MET A 658 -42.38 -29.81 -23.79
N ARG A 659 -41.50 -30.64 -24.39
CA ARG A 659 -41.10 -30.55 -25.80
C ARG A 659 -41.96 -31.38 -26.73
N SER A 660 -42.92 -32.16 -26.23
CA SER A 660 -43.85 -33.00 -27.03
C SER A 660 -43.16 -33.98 -28.02
N ASN A 661 -41.93 -34.39 -27.74
CA ASN A 661 -41.13 -35.26 -28.62
C ASN A 661 -41.55 -36.71 -28.58
N TYR A 662 -42.18 -37.15 -27.50
CA TYR A 662 -42.61 -38.53 -27.29
C TYR A 662 -43.94 -38.60 -26.55
N SER A 663 -44.75 -39.58 -26.87
CA SER A 663 -46.04 -39.87 -26.22
C SER A 663 -46.11 -41.33 -25.82
N CYS A 664 -46.46 -41.61 -24.55
CA CYS A 664 -46.54 -42.93 -23.97
C CYS A 664 -47.83 -43.65 -24.41
N ARG A 665 -47.73 -44.51 -25.46
CA ARG A 665 -48.83 -45.37 -25.89
C ARG A 665 -48.85 -46.70 -25.12
N ASN A 666 -49.98 -47.38 -25.10
CA ASN A 666 -50.12 -48.74 -24.52
C ASN A 666 -49.70 -48.86 -23.05
N ARG A 667 -50.19 -47.97 -22.20
CA ARG A 667 -49.90 -47.93 -20.75
C ARG A 667 -48.41 -47.74 -20.35
N LYS A 668 -47.54 -47.37 -21.30
CA LYS A 668 -46.13 -47.09 -21.01
C LYS A 668 -45.91 -45.91 -20.09
N HIS A 669 -46.92 -45.07 -19.83
CA HIS A 669 -46.87 -43.95 -18.91
C HIS A 669 -46.62 -44.35 -17.44
N GLU A 670 -47.11 -45.59 -17.05
CA GLU A 670 -46.80 -46.11 -15.68
C GLU A 670 -45.30 -46.39 -15.53
N LYS A 671 -44.69 -47.06 -16.57
CA LYS A 671 -43.26 -47.29 -16.59
C LYS A 671 -42.44 -45.97 -16.64
N ALA A 672 -42.90 -45.00 -17.42
CA ALA A 672 -42.27 -43.69 -17.53
C ALA A 672 -42.32 -42.94 -16.18
N ALA A 673 -43.45 -42.95 -15.48
CA ALA A 673 -43.59 -42.32 -14.17
C ALA A 673 -42.74 -42.98 -13.10
N ALA A 674 -42.66 -44.30 -13.08
CA ALA A 674 -41.76 -45.01 -12.14
C ALA A 674 -40.30 -44.65 -12.38
N LYS A 675 -39.89 -44.59 -13.67
CA LYS A 675 -38.55 -44.20 -14.08
C LYS A 675 -38.22 -42.74 -13.72
N ILE A 676 -39.16 -41.80 -13.97
CA ILE A 676 -38.98 -40.39 -13.57
C ILE A 676 -38.76 -40.31 -12.06
N ARG A 677 -39.57 -40.99 -11.26
CA ARG A 677 -39.46 -40.98 -9.79
C ARG A 677 -38.12 -41.52 -9.33
N GLN A 678 -37.65 -42.63 -9.86
CA GLN A 678 -36.36 -43.23 -9.54
C GLN A 678 -35.20 -42.29 -9.91
N GLN A 679 -35.22 -41.75 -11.14
CA GLN A 679 -34.16 -40.85 -11.58
C GLN A 679 -34.18 -39.51 -10.86
N TRP A 680 -35.38 -39.00 -10.52
CA TRP A 680 -35.53 -37.78 -9.76
C TRP A 680 -35.01 -37.91 -8.32
N SER A 681 -35.28 -39.06 -7.67
CA SER A 681 -34.68 -39.35 -6.36
C SER A 681 -33.16 -39.36 -6.43
N ALA A 682 -32.58 -39.99 -7.43
CA ALA A 682 -31.11 -40.00 -7.58
C ALA A 682 -30.49 -38.60 -7.85
N LEU A 683 -31.21 -37.74 -8.61
CA LEU A 683 -30.76 -36.35 -8.79
C LEU A 683 -30.89 -35.53 -7.50
N ARG A 684 -31.97 -35.70 -6.75
CA ARG A 684 -32.18 -35.04 -5.46
C ARG A 684 -31.05 -35.42 -4.51
N ASP A 685 -30.77 -36.70 -4.36
CA ASP A 685 -29.72 -37.20 -3.45
C ASP A 685 -28.35 -36.60 -3.80
N LEU A 686 -28.01 -36.45 -5.11
CA LEU A 686 -26.78 -35.81 -5.56
C LEU A 686 -26.70 -34.32 -5.20
N PHE A 687 -27.81 -33.59 -5.35
CA PHE A 687 -27.81 -32.15 -5.04
C PHE A 687 -27.98 -31.86 -3.54
N GLU A 688 -28.52 -32.77 -2.76
CA GLU A 688 -28.49 -32.76 -1.29
C GLU A 688 -27.06 -32.98 -0.81
N GLU A 689 -26.31 -33.92 -1.39
CA GLU A 689 -24.86 -34.12 -1.11
C GLU A 689 -24.05 -32.86 -1.41
N MET A 690 -24.37 -32.14 -2.49
CA MET A 690 -23.76 -30.86 -2.88
C MET A 690 -24.22 -29.66 -2.03
N LYS A 691 -25.14 -29.88 -1.08
CA LYS A 691 -25.70 -28.83 -0.20
C LYS A 691 -26.39 -27.70 -0.95
N SER A 692 -27.10 -28.01 -2.04
CA SER A 692 -27.89 -27.02 -2.76
C SER A 692 -28.98 -26.41 -1.87
N SER A 693 -29.15 -25.10 -1.96
CA SER A 693 -30.23 -24.37 -1.26
C SER A 693 -31.60 -24.46 -1.94
N HIS A 694 -31.70 -25.17 -3.09
CA HIS A 694 -32.92 -25.24 -3.88
C HIS A 694 -33.76 -26.47 -3.53
N GLU A 695 -34.01 -26.76 -2.25
CA GLU A 695 -34.88 -27.83 -1.77
C GLU A 695 -36.30 -27.75 -2.33
N TRP A 696 -36.77 -26.53 -2.67
CA TRP A 696 -38.09 -26.35 -3.29
C TRP A 696 -38.26 -27.05 -4.65
N LEU A 697 -37.16 -27.38 -5.32
CA LEU A 697 -37.18 -28.16 -6.57
C LEU A 697 -37.54 -29.65 -6.35
N HIS A 698 -37.34 -30.19 -5.15
CA HIS A 698 -37.44 -31.61 -4.86
C HIS A 698 -38.83 -32.19 -5.18
N HIS A 699 -39.88 -31.42 -5.03
CA HIS A 699 -41.24 -31.87 -5.26
C HIS A 699 -41.62 -32.02 -6.77
N ALA A 700 -40.88 -31.35 -7.66
CA ALA A 700 -41.29 -31.22 -9.06
C ALA A 700 -41.41 -32.55 -9.78
N GLY A 701 -40.43 -33.42 -9.68
CA GLY A 701 -40.41 -34.72 -10.35
C GLY A 701 -41.43 -35.66 -9.75
N ASP A 702 -41.65 -35.62 -8.43
CA ASP A 702 -42.64 -36.46 -7.76
C ASP A 702 -44.07 -36.05 -8.15
N ASP A 703 -44.40 -34.78 -8.12
CA ASP A 703 -45.71 -34.28 -8.50
C ASP A 703 -46.04 -34.56 -9.97
N LEU A 704 -45.09 -34.36 -10.88
CA LEU A 704 -45.24 -34.68 -12.29
C LEU A 704 -45.36 -36.19 -12.51
N SER A 705 -44.56 -37.03 -11.83
CA SER A 705 -44.63 -38.47 -11.92
C SER A 705 -45.97 -39.03 -11.42
N ASN A 706 -46.52 -38.41 -10.36
CA ASN A 706 -47.84 -38.78 -9.85
C ASN A 706 -48.96 -38.51 -10.88
N ILE A 707 -48.91 -37.40 -11.59
CA ILE A 707 -49.84 -37.07 -12.65
C ILE A 707 -49.69 -38.03 -13.85
N ILE A 708 -48.46 -38.30 -14.27
CA ILE A 708 -48.16 -39.19 -15.41
C ILE A 708 -48.59 -40.63 -15.09
N GLY A 709 -48.32 -41.14 -13.91
CA GLY A 709 -48.47 -42.56 -13.54
C GLY A 709 -49.91 -43.03 -13.23
N GLN A 710 -50.86 -42.09 -13.02
CA GLN A 710 -52.21 -42.47 -12.64
C GLN A 710 -52.85 -43.33 -13.71
N ARG A 711 -53.39 -44.51 -13.28
CA ARG A 711 -54.16 -45.42 -14.12
C ARG A 711 -55.54 -44.83 -14.42
N ASN A 712 -56.20 -44.36 -13.36
CA ASN A 712 -57.48 -43.71 -13.49
C ASN A 712 -57.31 -42.25 -13.92
N LYS A 713 -57.91 -41.86 -14.99
CA LYS A 713 -57.84 -40.51 -15.54
C LYS A 713 -58.48 -39.46 -14.61
N THR A 714 -59.49 -39.88 -13.80
CA THR A 714 -60.19 -39.04 -12.86
C THR A 714 -59.25 -38.59 -11.73
N ASP A 715 -58.35 -39.45 -11.25
CA ASP A 715 -57.44 -39.19 -10.13
C ASP A 715 -56.34 -38.20 -10.49
N ILE A 716 -56.10 -37.94 -11.79
CA ILE A 716 -55.18 -36.91 -12.26
C ILE A 716 -55.59 -35.54 -11.73
N LYS A 717 -56.92 -35.27 -11.63
CA LYS A 717 -57.45 -33.99 -11.12
C LYS A 717 -57.05 -33.72 -9.66
N ASN A 718 -56.96 -34.77 -8.82
CA ASN A 718 -56.58 -34.67 -7.42
C ASN A 718 -55.15 -34.35 -7.22
N ASN A 719 -54.22 -34.82 -8.12
CA ASN A 719 -52.80 -34.57 -8.04
C ASN A 719 -52.39 -33.19 -8.60
N LEU A 720 -53.28 -32.48 -9.34
CA LEU A 720 -52.99 -31.13 -9.84
C LEU A 720 -52.90 -30.09 -8.72
N GLN A 721 -53.63 -30.24 -7.61
CA GLN A 721 -53.65 -29.28 -6.54
C GLN A 721 -52.28 -29.11 -5.90
N ARG A 722 -51.62 -30.23 -5.60
CA ARG A 722 -50.25 -30.20 -5.00
C ARG A 722 -49.27 -29.54 -5.95
N LEU A 723 -49.27 -29.87 -7.25
CA LEU A 723 -48.38 -29.27 -8.22
C LEU A 723 -48.53 -27.76 -8.34
N VAL A 724 -49.81 -27.28 -8.37
CA VAL A 724 -50.11 -25.84 -8.43
C VAL A 724 -49.73 -25.10 -7.16
N GLN A 725 -49.82 -25.77 -5.99
CA GLN A 725 -49.39 -25.22 -4.71
C GLN A 725 -47.87 -25.07 -4.64
N HIS A 726 -47.14 -26.09 -5.08
CA HIS A 726 -45.65 -26.05 -5.06
C HIS A 726 -45.10 -25.12 -6.15
N TYR A 727 -45.78 -25.10 -7.32
CA TYR A 727 -45.34 -24.38 -8.54
C TYR A 727 -46.44 -23.51 -9.12
N PRO A 728 -46.68 -22.32 -8.57
CA PRO A 728 -47.73 -21.43 -9.07
C PRO A 728 -47.54 -20.99 -10.55
N ASP A 729 -46.34 -21.04 -11.06
CA ASP A 729 -45.97 -20.74 -12.44
C ASP A 729 -46.34 -21.84 -13.46
N PHE A 730 -46.76 -23.02 -12.99
CA PHE A 730 -47.25 -24.11 -13.85
C PHE A 730 -48.51 -23.73 -14.58
N SER A 731 -48.49 -23.63 -15.89
CA SER A 731 -49.58 -23.11 -16.73
C SER A 731 -50.31 -24.17 -17.53
N ARG A 732 -51.40 -23.76 -18.19
CA ARG A 732 -52.16 -24.61 -19.08
C ARG A 732 -51.31 -25.22 -20.21
N LYS A 733 -50.36 -24.48 -20.79
CA LYS A 733 -49.43 -24.98 -21.81
C LYS A 733 -48.60 -26.15 -21.31
N HIS A 734 -48.12 -26.09 -20.08
CA HIS A 734 -47.34 -27.14 -19.44
C HIS A 734 -48.19 -28.40 -19.21
N LEU A 735 -49.40 -28.22 -18.74
CA LEU A 735 -50.31 -29.35 -18.55
C LEU A 735 -50.67 -30.04 -19.90
N VAL A 736 -50.89 -29.29 -20.96
CA VAL A 736 -51.13 -29.85 -22.31
C VAL A 736 -49.95 -30.71 -22.77
N ALA A 737 -48.73 -30.24 -22.60
CA ALA A 737 -47.50 -30.98 -22.93
C ALA A 737 -47.36 -32.26 -22.07
N LEU A 738 -47.62 -32.15 -20.78
CA LEU A 738 -47.55 -33.27 -19.85
C LEU A 738 -48.57 -34.37 -20.18
N LEU A 739 -49.82 -33.98 -20.48
CA LEU A 739 -50.86 -34.92 -20.91
C LEU A 739 -50.56 -35.55 -22.28
N TYR A 740 -49.92 -34.80 -23.20
CA TYR A 740 -49.42 -35.34 -24.46
C TYR A 740 -48.36 -36.43 -24.20
N PHE A 741 -47.36 -36.14 -23.36
CA PHE A 741 -46.35 -37.17 -22.96
C PHE A 741 -47.00 -38.40 -22.34
N ARG A 742 -47.99 -38.25 -21.49
CA ARG A 742 -48.76 -39.34 -20.87
C ARG A 742 -49.54 -40.17 -21.89
N GLY A 743 -49.83 -39.64 -23.07
CA GLY A 743 -50.65 -40.27 -24.09
C GLY A 743 -52.15 -39.95 -23.97
N LEU A 744 -52.53 -38.90 -23.22
CA LEU A 744 -53.90 -38.43 -23.11
C LEU A 744 -54.06 -37.11 -23.90
N GLN A 745 -54.51 -37.18 -25.15
CA GLN A 745 -54.55 -36.03 -26.06
C GLN A 745 -55.95 -35.49 -26.33
N ARG A 746 -57.02 -36.31 -26.14
CA ARG A 746 -58.42 -35.97 -26.48
C ARG A 746 -59.41 -36.67 -25.56
N GLY A 747 -60.60 -36.19 -25.53
CA GLY A 747 -61.73 -36.81 -24.78
C GLY A 747 -62.24 -35.95 -23.61
N ARG A 748 -63.32 -36.36 -23.01
CA ARG A 748 -64.03 -35.67 -21.95
C ARG A 748 -63.14 -35.47 -20.70
N GLU A 749 -62.38 -36.50 -20.30
CA GLU A 749 -61.48 -36.42 -19.17
C GLU A 749 -60.35 -35.44 -19.39
N TYR A 750 -59.81 -35.38 -20.60
CA TYR A 750 -58.79 -34.37 -20.95
C TYR A 750 -59.29 -32.96 -20.70
N GLN A 751 -60.50 -32.61 -21.17
CA GLN A 751 -61.13 -31.32 -20.97
C GLN A 751 -61.39 -31.01 -19.47
N LEU A 752 -61.91 -32.01 -18.72
CA LEU A 752 -62.14 -31.86 -17.30
C LEU A 752 -60.87 -31.65 -16.49
N ILE A 753 -59.74 -32.23 -16.87
CA ILE A 753 -58.44 -32.00 -16.25
C ILE A 753 -57.96 -30.56 -16.52
N LEU A 754 -58.11 -30.07 -17.74
CA LEU A 754 -57.75 -28.67 -18.07
C LEU A 754 -58.64 -27.66 -17.36
N GLN A 755 -59.95 -27.92 -17.24
CA GLN A 755 -60.89 -27.09 -16.49
C GLN A 755 -60.54 -27.05 -15.00
N ARG A 756 -60.13 -28.22 -14.37
CA ARG A 756 -59.72 -28.27 -12.97
C ARG A 756 -58.47 -27.40 -12.72
N LEU A 757 -57.50 -27.42 -13.63
CA LEU A 757 -56.34 -26.51 -13.51
C LEU A 757 -56.74 -25.05 -13.54
N THR A 758 -57.69 -24.70 -14.44
CA THR A 758 -58.17 -23.30 -14.52
C THR A 758 -58.91 -22.89 -13.22
N ALA A 759 -59.69 -23.79 -12.63
CA ALA A 759 -60.35 -23.56 -11.35
C ALA A 759 -59.34 -23.40 -10.21
N LEU A 760 -58.34 -24.30 -10.11
CA LEU A 760 -57.28 -24.21 -9.10
C LEU A 760 -56.52 -22.91 -9.22
N LYS A 761 -56.18 -22.47 -10.42
CA LYS A 761 -55.52 -21.17 -10.58
C LYS A 761 -56.34 -19.94 -10.19
N LYS A 762 -57.66 -20.01 -10.34
CA LYS A 762 -58.57 -18.98 -9.83
C LYS A 762 -58.61 -18.99 -8.31
N GLU A 763 -58.62 -20.21 -7.73
CA GLU A 763 -58.61 -20.40 -6.26
C GLU A 763 -57.29 -19.87 -5.63
N THR A 764 -56.15 -20.07 -6.32
CA THR A 764 -54.80 -19.72 -5.83
C THR A 764 -54.38 -18.26 -6.15
N GLY A 765 -55.07 -17.59 -7.08
CA GLY A 765 -54.69 -16.28 -7.62
C GLY A 765 -54.86 -15.10 -6.68
N SER A 766 -55.29 -15.31 -5.42
CA SER A 766 -55.44 -14.28 -4.38
C SER A 766 -54.39 -14.36 -3.29
N ALA A 767 -53.55 -15.38 -3.27
CA ALA A 767 -52.44 -15.46 -2.32
C ALA A 767 -51.13 -15.01 -2.99
N GLY A 768 -50.45 -14.04 -2.41
CA GLY A 768 -49.20 -13.48 -2.91
C GLY A 768 -48.17 -14.56 -3.25
N SER A 769 -47.99 -14.80 -4.52
CA SER A 769 -47.00 -15.74 -5.04
C SER A 769 -45.60 -15.17 -4.85
N ASP A 770 -44.76 -15.91 -4.18
CA ASP A 770 -43.32 -15.64 -4.10
C ASP A 770 -42.72 -15.70 -5.52
N ARG A 771 -42.47 -14.52 -6.12
CA ARG A 771 -41.96 -14.37 -7.48
C ARG A 771 -40.55 -14.91 -7.67
N SER A 772 -39.89 -15.29 -6.56
CA SER A 772 -38.50 -15.79 -6.59
C SER A 772 -38.39 -17.25 -7.04
N ARG A 773 -39.49 -18.03 -7.03
CA ARG A 773 -39.50 -19.46 -7.33
C ARG A 773 -40.18 -19.73 -8.64
N VAL A 774 -39.47 -19.51 -9.76
CA VAL A 774 -39.93 -19.77 -11.11
C VAL A 774 -39.19 -21.00 -11.66
N LEU A 775 -39.93 -22.05 -12.08
CA LEU A 775 -39.34 -23.25 -12.69
C LEU A 775 -39.93 -23.48 -14.08
N PHE A 776 -41.27 -23.57 -14.15
CA PHE A 776 -42.00 -23.89 -15.40
C PHE A 776 -42.07 -22.68 -16.33
N GLY A 777 -42.09 -21.46 -15.81
CA GLY A 777 -42.08 -20.24 -16.60
C GLY A 777 -40.87 -20.16 -17.55
N ASP A 778 -39.75 -20.71 -17.09
CA ASP A 778 -38.47 -20.75 -17.84
C ASP A 778 -38.32 -21.93 -18.80
N MET A 779 -39.31 -22.84 -18.85
CA MET A 779 -39.28 -23.99 -19.74
C MET A 779 -39.93 -23.67 -21.07
N GLN A 780 -39.27 -24.05 -22.17
CA GLN A 780 -39.83 -23.94 -23.50
C GLN A 780 -40.83 -25.06 -23.74
N VAL A 781 -42.07 -24.69 -24.13
CA VAL A 781 -43.15 -25.63 -24.44
C VAL A 781 -43.35 -25.65 -25.96
N THR A 782 -43.07 -26.80 -26.59
CA THR A 782 -43.42 -27.00 -28.01
C THR A 782 -44.78 -27.73 -28.08
N ILE A 783 -45.79 -27.05 -28.55
CA ILE A 783 -47.12 -27.65 -28.78
C ILE A 783 -47.14 -28.14 -30.24
N ASN A 784 -47.42 -29.44 -30.46
CA ASN A 784 -47.59 -29.98 -31.79
C ASN A 784 -48.93 -29.46 -32.38
N THR A 785 -48.84 -28.59 -33.37
CA THR A 785 -49.97 -27.89 -33.97
C THR A 785 -50.93 -28.84 -34.71
N ASP A 786 -50.49 -30.05 -35.01
CA ASP A 786 -51.38 -31.11 -35.61
C ASP A 786 -52.55 -31.52 -34.69
N CYS A 787 -52.44 -31.21 -33.37
CA CYS A 787 -53.54 -31.40 -32.44
C CYS A 787 -54.50 -30.20 -32.35
N LEU A 788 -54.14 -29.04 -32.89
CA LEU A 788 -54.93 -27.81 -32.84
C LEU A 788 -55.87 -27.64 -33.98
N SER A 789 -55.58 -28.30 -35.09
CA SER A 789 -56.43 -28.24 -36.31
C SER A 789 -57.84 -28.84 -36.13
N SER A 790 -58.14 -29.51 -35.04
CA SER A 790 -59.43 -30.09 -34.69
C SER A 790 -60.17 -29.41 -33.53
N LEU A 791 -59.69 -28.24 -33.11
CA LEU A 791 -60.34 -27.42 -32.06
C LEU A 791 -61.26 -26.40 -32.72
N PRO A 792 -62.52 -26.20 -32.27
CA PRO A 792 -63.36 -25.12 -32.77
C PRO A 792 -62.65 -23.77 -32.59
N SER A 793 -62.78 -22.89 -33.55
CA SER A 793 -62.12 -21.57 -33.65
C SER A 793 -62.29 -20.70 -32.39
N SER A 794 -63.29 -20.98 -31.58
CA SER A 794 -63.51 -20.34 -30.27
C SER A 794 -62.45 -20.64 -29.18
N CYS A 795 -61.65 -21.75 -29.34
CA CYS A 795 -60.61 -22.12 -28.41
C CYS A 795 -59.21 -21.51 -28.73
N LEU A 796 -59.00 -21.02 -29.96
CA LEU A 796 -57.76 -20.41 -30.41
C LEU A 796 -57.53 -19.01 -29.84
N GLY A 797 -58.61 -18.31 -29.46
CA GLY A 797 -58.52 -16.97 -28.84
C GLY A 797 -57.90 -16.96 -27.45
N PHE A 798 -57.99 -18.09 -26.74
CA PHE A 798 -57.42 -18.21 -25.41
C PHE A 798 -55.93 -18.58 -25.36
N LEU A 799 -55.40 -19.12 -26.49
CA LEU A 799 -53.98 -19.49 -26.57
C LEU A 799 -53.07 -18.30 -26.96
N ARG A 800 -53.67 -17.21 -27.44
CA ARG A 800 -52.91 -16.00 -27.87
C ARG A 800 -52.74 -14.92 -26.82
N ARG A 801 -53.38 -15.07 -25.66
CA ARG A 801 -53.36 -14.02 -24.59
C ARG A 801 -52.38 -14.28 -23.42
N ASP A 802 -51.68 -15.40 -23.43
CA ASP A 802 -50.73 -15.74 -22.39
C ASP A 802 -49.30 -15.91 -22.96
N SER A 803 -48.82 -14.95 -23.78
CA SER A 803 -47.38 -14.84 -24.14
C SER A 803 -46.77 -13.60 -23.46
#